data_487fbf3c3442061329525aa7bd093d04
#
_entry.id   487fbf3c3442061329525aa7bd093d04
#
_cell.length_a   1.000
_cell.length_b   1.000
_cell.length_c   1.000
_cell.angle_alpha   90.00
_cell.angle_beta   90.00
_cell.angle_gamma   90.00
#
_symmetry.space_group_name_H-M   'P 1'
#
loop_
_entity.id
_entity.type
_entity.pdbx_description
1 polymer ?
#
loop_
_entity_poly.entity_id
_entity_poly.type
_entity_poly.pdbx_seq_one_letter_code
_entity_poly.pdbx_strand_id
1 'polypeptide(L)'
;AKVGSRRYWEDWAKDIADIAQRHITRITALLDGGNTTVTAEFDRFLTGLRGNLNDGITRGDAIDMLAQHLITRPVFEALFGGYDFAAHNPVAQTMERMLVALDEHNLDDENHSLEKFYDSVRMRVQGVDTAEGRQKLIVQLYDTFFATAFKKTVDKLGIVYTPVEIVDFILRSADDVLREHFGQGLTDEGVHILDGFAGTGTFITRLLQLGLIEPQDLARKYAHELHANEILLLAYYIAAVNIETTYQDLRGELGDPGNYEPFPGLILTDTFQSWEEGDTLDTTVFVQNNARLERLKALDIQVIVGNPPYSSGQDSANDDNANESYPTLDGAIRDTYAARSTATNKNSLYDSYIRAIKWASLRIDYRGVVAFVTNGGWLDSNTADGMRLSLADEFSDIYVLNLRGNQRTAGEQSRREGGKVFGGGSRATVAVTVLVKDPSRSGLARIHYTDIGDYLTREDKLAKTQAAQRFTGLESVTRITPNVSGDWLNQRRDDFGTFIAIGDKSGAPAVFHLYSGGLKTNRDPWCYNFSIAALTNSMRLLIGTYEDDRKHGRTSRTATTDPRKISWNRGLLSDLNRQRPRVFNDDAARVATYRPFTRENVYFERALNDMVYRLEDLFPSQDLHAVGFYCLNPGADKPFSLLTVADLPDLAFYGSNAGQFFARWRYEKVEAEAGMLSLDTAYDDDAEVIDGYRRIDNI
;
A
#
# COMPACT_ATOMS: atom_id res chain seq x y z
N ALA A 1 -32.20 -24.02 -11.00
CA ALA A 1 -32.11 -23.61 -9.58
C ALA A 1 -30.81 -24.01 -8.88
N LYS A 2 -29.88 -24.75 -9.51
CA LYS A 2 -28.56 -25.11 -8.93
C LYS A 2 -27.39 -24.27 -9.43
N VAL A 3 -27.56 -23.43 -10.43
CA VAL A 3 -26.54 -22.69 -11.16
C VAL A 3 -26.26 -21.31 -10.54
N GLY A 4 -26.62 -21.05 -9.30
CA GLY A 4 -26.51 -19.74 -8.67
C GLY A 4 -26.02 -19.72 -7.23
N SER A 5 -25.61 -20.85 -6.65
CA SER A 5 -25.15 -20.85 -5.27
C SER A 5 -23.69 -20.37 -5.18
N ARG A 6 -23.37 -19.60 -4.13
CA ARG A 6 -22.00 -19.16 -3.77
C ARG A 6 -20.98 -20.32 -3.80
N ARG A 7 -21.42 -21.51 -3.39
CA ARG A 7 -20.59 -22.73 -3.36
C ARG A 7 -20.18 -23.22 -4.76
N TYR A 8 -21.06 -23.06 -5.76
CA TYR A 8 -20.73 -23.40 -7.15
C TYR A 8 -19.63 -22.50 -7.72
N TRP A 9 -19.62 -21.22 -7.36
CA TRP A 9 -18.58 -20.28 -7.78
C TRP A 9 -17.24 -20.52 -7.06
N GLU A 10 -17.31 -20.92 -5.78
CA GLU A 10 -16.11 -21.26 -4.98
C GLU A 10 -15.46 -22.56 -5.49
N ASP A 11 -16.23 -23.58 -5.83
CA ASP A 11 -15.72 -24.84 -6.38
C ASP A 11 -15.12 -24.60 -7.77
N TRP A 12 -15.80 -23.82 -8.58
CA TRP A 12 -15.34 -23.47 -9.91
C TRP A 12 -14.06 -22.59 -9.91
N ALA A 13 -13.93 -21.63 -9.02
CA ALA A 13 -12.73 -20.83 -8.88
C ALA A 13 -11.50 -21.69 -8.53
N LYS A 14 -11.67 -22.79 -7.80
CA LYS A 14 -10.62 -23.77 -7.54
C LYS A 14 -10.19 -24.52 -8.80
N ASP A 15 -11.17 -24.98 -9.59
CA ASP A 15 -10.89 -25.71 -10.83
C ASP A 15 -10.03 -24.86 -11.79
N ILE A 16 -10.33 -23.55 -11.85
CA ILE A 16 -9.54 -22.64 -12.71
C ILE A 16 -8.18 -22.31 -12.10
N ALA A 17 -8.07 -22.19 -10.78
CA ALA A 17 -6.75 -22.03 -10.13
C ALA A 17 -5.86 -23.25 -10.45
N ASP A 18 -6.42 -24.45 -10.47
CA ASP A 18 -5.70 -25.66 -10.85
C ASP A 18 -5.29 -25.66 -12.33
N ILE A 19 -6.13 -25.11 -13.22
CA ILE A 19 -5.83 -24.96 -14.64
C ILE A 19 -4.74 -23.91 -14.85
N ALA A 20 -4.85 -22.75 -14.17
CA ALA A 20 -3.82 -21.72 -14.19
C ALA A 20 -2.46 -22.28 -13.78
N GLN A 21 -2.43 -23.03 -12.67
CA GLN A 21 -1.20 -23.65 -12.19
C GLN A 21 -0.61 -24.67 -13.19
N ARG A 22 -1.45 -25.40 -13.90
CA ARG A 22 -0.99 -26.32 -14.97
C ARG A 22 -0.38 -25.56 -16.13
N HIS A 23 -1.02 -24.48 -16.62
CA HIS A 23 -0.44 -23.62 -17.66
C HIS A 23 0.89 -23.02 -17.23
N ILE A 24 0.98 -22.46 -16.02
CA ILE A 24 2.23 -21.93 -15.44
C ILE A 24 3.32 -23.00 -15.44
N THR A 25 3.02 -24.20 -14.94
CA THR A 25 3.98 -25.31 -14.87
C THR A 25 4.45 -25.72 -16.27
N ARG A 26 3.54 -25.77 -17.25
CA ARG A 26 3.85 -26.14 -18.63
C ARG A 26 4.68 -25.09 -19.34
N ILE A 27 4.30 -23.80 -19.27
CA ILE A 27 5.09 -22.72 -19.85
C ILE A 27 6.50 -22.72 -19.22
N THR A 28 6.60 -22.88 -17.91
CA THR A 28 7.90 -22.99 -17.22
C THR A 28 8.72 -24.16 -17.75
N ALA A 29 8.12 -25.35 -17.90
CA ALA A 29 8.83 -26.53 -18.42
C ALA A 29 9.30 -26.35 -19.88
N LEU A 30 8.51 -25.70 -20.73
CA LEU A 30 8.90 -25.37 -22.11
C LEU A 30 10.12 -24.43 -22.14
N LEU A 31 10.12 -23.39 -21.31
CA LEU A 31 11.20 -22.42 -21.19
C LEU A 31 12.48 -23.04 -20.59
N ASP A 32 12.34 -24.02 -19.71
CA ASP A 32 13.45 -24.74 -19.09
C ASP A 32 13.95 -25.92 -19.95
N GLY A 33 13.20 -26.30 -20.98
CA GLY A 33 13.50 -27.41 -21.89
C GLY A 33 14.66 -27.18 -22.86
N GLY A 34 15.35 -26.05 -22.79
CA GLY A 34 16.60 -25.77 -23.51
C GLY A 34 16.43 -25.35 -24.98
N ASN A 35 15.21 -25.01 -25.43
CA ASN A 35 14.99 -24.42 -26.75
C ASN A 35 15.42 -22.96 -26.75
N THR A 36 16.59 -22.67 -27.32
CA THR A 36 17.20 -21.33 -27.32
C THR A 36 16.36 -20.29 -28.04
N THR A 37 15.59 -20.66 -29.08
CA THR A 37 14.73 -19.74 -29.84
C THR A 37 13.55 -19.31 -29.00
N VAL A 38 12.86 -20.24 -28.35
CA VAL A 38 11.70 -19.96 -27.45
C VAL A 38 12.13 -19.11 -26.26
N THR A 39 13.29 -19.46 -25.68
CA THR A 39 13.83 -18.66 -24.54
C THR A 39 14.16 -17.23 -24.97
N ALA A 40 14.78 -17.04 -26.15
CA ALA A 40 15.10 -15.70 -26.65
C ALA A 40 13.86 -14.85 -26.95
N GLU A 41 12.80 -15.45 -27.50
CA GLU A 41 11.51 -14.76 -27.71
C GLU A 41 10.84 -14.38 -26.39
N PHE A 42 10.86 -15.28 -25.41
CA PHE A 42 10.34 -14.99 -24.08
C PHE A 42 11.17 -13.90 -23.36
N ASP A 43 12.48 -13.91 -23.45
CA ASP A 43 13.34 -12.87 -22.85
C ASP A 43 13.09 -11.51 -23.50
N ARG A 44 12.82 -11.46 -24.81
CA ARG A 44 12.39 -10.24 -25.50
C ARG A 44 11.02 -9.76 -25.00
N PHE A 45 10.06 -10.67 -24.85
CA PHE A 45 8.75 -10.38 -24.29
C PHE A 45 8.84 -9.85 -22.84
N LEU A 46 9.65 -10.49 -21.98
CA LEU A 46 9.89 -10.03 -20.61
C LEU A 46 10.54 -8.64 -20.58
N THR A 47 11.49 -8.38 -21.48
CA THR A 47 12.11 -7.05 -21.62
C THR A 47 11.06 -6.00 -22.04
N GLY A 48 10.19 -6.34 -22.99
CA GLY A 48 9.08 -5.47 -23.38
C GLY A 48 8.08 -5.23 -22.27
N LEU A 49 7.76 -6.23 -21.45
CA LEU A 49 6.91 -6.05 -20.27
C LEU A 49 7.54 -5.10 -19.24
N ARG A 50 8.84 -5.22 -18.99
CA ARG A 50 9.57 -4.32 -18.08
C ARG A 50 9.56 -2.88 -18.59
N GLY A 51 9.87 -2.67 -19.86
CA GLY A 51 9.80 -1.33 -20.47
C GLY A 51 8.38 -0.76 -20.60
N ASN A 52 7.35 -1.56 -20.39
CA ASN A 52 5.95 -1.13 -20.43
C ASN A 52 5.34 -0.92 -19.04
N LEU A 53 5.80 -1.67 -18.06
CA LEU A 53 5.35 -1.63 -16.66
C LEU A 53 6.48 -1.08 -15.78
N ASN A 54 7.30 -1.95 -15.21
CA ASN A 54 8.47 -1.57 -14.40
C ASN A 54 9.48 -2.72 -14.33
N ASP A 55 10.71 -2.40 -13.87
CA ASP A 55 11.82 -3.36 -13.78
C ASP A 55 11.60 -4.49 -12.76
N GLY A 56 10.66 -4.33 -11.83
CA GLY A 56 10.29 -5.35 -10.84
C GLY A 56 9.57 -6.56 -11.40
N ILE A 57 9.13 -6.52 -12.68
CA ILE A 57 8.48 -7.66 -13.34
C ILE A 57 9.47 -8.83 -13.45
N THR A 58 9.14 -9.92 -12.77
CA THR A 58 9.94 -11.16 -12.78
C THR A 58 9.56 -12.07 -13.94
N ARG A 59 10.40 -13.09 -14.21
CA ARG A 59 10.07 -14.17 -15.15
C ARG A 59 8.77 -14.87 -14.75
N GLY A 60 8.54 -15.07 -13.45
CA GLY A 60 7.31 -15.68 -12.92
C GLY A 60 6.08 -14.84 -13.22
N ASP A 61 6.16 -13.52 -12.99
CA ASP A 61 5.05 -12.59 -13.27
C ASP A 61 4.68 -12.60 -14.76
N ALA A 62 5.67 -12.65 -15.67
CA ALA A 62 5.42 -12.75 -17.12
C ALA A 62 4.73 -14.05 -17.50
N ILE A 63 5.12 -15.18 -16.89
CA ILE A 63 4.47 -16.49 -17.09
C ILE A 63 3.03 -16.44 -16.54
N ASP A 64 2.81 -15.85 -15.37
CA ASP A 64 1.48 -15.67 -14.78
C ASP A 64 0.58 -14.82 -15.69
N MET A 65 1.11 -13.75 -16.30
CA MET A 65 0.36 -12.92 -17.26
C MET A 65 -0.04 -13.70 -18.52
N LEU A 66 0.84 -14.54 -19.07
CA LEU A 66 0.50 -15.41 -20.20
C LEU A 66 -0.57 -16.46 -19.82
N ALA A 67 -0.47 -17.06 -18.64
CA ALA A 67 -1.47 -17.99 -18.13
C ALA A 67 -2.84 -17.28 -17.90
N GLN A 68 -2.83 -16.05 -17.38
CA GLN A 68 -4.02 -15.23 -17.26
C GLN A 68 -4.67 -14.98 -18.61
N HIS A 69 -3.90 -14.61 -19.63
CA HIS A 69 -4.41 -14.40 -20.98
C HIS A 69 -5.06 -15.65 -21.57
N LEU A 70 -4.38 -16.81 -21.47
CA LEU A 70 -4.91 -18.12 -21.96
C LEU A 70 -6.27 -18.46 -21.38
N ILE A 71 -6.47 -18.20 -20.08
CA ILE A 71 -7.71 -18.54 -19.39
C ILE A 71 -8.80 -17.51 -19.67
N THR A 72 -8.45 -16.23 -19.77
CA THR A 72 -9.44 -15.14 -19.85
C THR A 72 -9.96 -14.89 -21.26
N ARG A 73 -9.13 -15.09 -22.28
CA ARG A 73 -9.51 -14.91 -23.69
C ARG A 73 -10.80 -15.65 -24.05
N PRO A 74 -10.95 -16.97 -23.84
CA PRO A 74 -12.18 -17.67 -24.19
C PRO A 74 -13.39 -17.24 -23.37
N VAL A 75 -13.17 -16.74 -22.11
CA VAL A 75 -14.25 -16.18 -21.29
C VAL A 75 -14.79 -14.90 -21.92
N PHE A 76 -13.91 -14.00 -22.36
CA PHE A 76 -14.31 -12.76 -23.01
C PHE A 76 -14.97 -13.03 -24.36
N GLU A 77 -14.46 -13.96 -25.16
CA GLU A 77 -15.10 -14.38 -26.42
C GLU A 77 -16.50 -14.96 -26.18
N ALA A 78 -16.70 -15.70 -25.10
CA ALA A 78 -17.99 -16.26 -24.72
C ALA A 78 -18.99 -15.22 -24.23
N LEU A 79 -18.52 -14.23 -23.47
CA LEU A 79 -19.36 -13.18 -22.90
C LEU A 79 -19.78 -12.12 -23.92
N PHE A 80 -18.93 -11.87 -24.92
CA PHE A 80 -19.03 -10.78 -25.85
C PHE A 80 -19.02 -11.26 -27.31
N GLY A 81 -19.71 -12.35 -27.60
CA GLY A 81 -19.70 -13.10 -28.87
C GLY A 81 -19.97 -12.35 -30.18
N GLY A 82 -19.93 -11.03 -30.17
CA GLY A 82 -19.93 -10.14 -31.36
C GLY A 82 -18.72 -9.21 -31.42
N TYR A 83 -17.88 -9.23 -30.38
CA TYR A 83 -16.68 -8.39 -30.28
C TYR A 83 -15.47 -9.31 -30.37
N ASP A 84 -14.73 -9.26 -31.43
CA ASP A 84 -13.45 -9.97 -31.52
C ASP A 84 -12.40 -9.20 -30.71
N PHE A 85 -12.50 -9.30 -29.37
CA PHE A 85 -11.66 -8.59 -28.42
C PHE A 85 -10.16 -8.86 -28.66
N ALA A 86 -9.79 -10.11 -28.88
CA ALA A 86 -8.40 -10.49 -29.08
C ALA A 86 -7.83 -9.89 -30.37
N ALA A 87 -8.65 -9.76 -31.43
CA ALA A 87 -8.24 -9.17 -32.69
C ALA A 87 -8.10 -7.63 -32.64
N HIS A 88 -8.75 -6.96 -31.71
CA HIS A 88 -8.79 -5.49 -31.66
C HIS A 88 -7.97 -4.88 -30.49
N ASN A 89 -7.72 -5.66 -29.40
CA ASN A 89 -6.95 -5.17 -28.28
C ASN A 89 -5.45 -5.35 -28.48
N PRO A 90 -4.62 -4.26 -28.48
CA PRO A 90 -3.20 -4.34 -28.79
C PRO A 90 -2.37 -5.17 -27.82
N VAL A 91 -2.77 -5.21 -26.55
CA VAL A 91 -2.09 -6.01 -25.53
C VAL A 91 -2.45 -7.49 -25.71
N ALA A 92 -3.72 -7.82 -25.95
CA ALA A 92 -4.16 -9.17 -26.24
C ALA A 92 -3.44 -9.74 -27.48
N GLN A 93 -3.32 -8.94 -28.56
CA GLN A 93 -2.55 -9.33 -29.75
C GLN A 93 -1.09 -9.63 -29.44
N THR A 94 -0.48 -8.89 -28.51
CA THR A 94 0.92 -9.12 -28.13
C THR A 94 1.08 -10.40 -27.31
N MET A 95 0.17 -10.65 -26.37
CA MET A 95 0.11 -11.91 -25.61
C MET A 95 -0.09 -13.11 -26.54
N GLU A 96 -1.00 -12.98 -27.51
CA GLU A 96 -1.27 -14.04 -28.51
C GLU A 96 -0.04 -14.37 -29.36
N ARG A 97 0.69 -13.35 -29.84
CA ARG A 97 1.94 -13.58 -30.58
C ARG A 97 2.96 -14.37 -29.79
N MET A 98 3.08 -14.06 -28.49
CA MET A 98 3.99 -14.81 -27.59
C MET A 98 3.52 -16.25 -27.40
N LEU A 99 2.22 -16.48 -27.24
CA LEU A 99 1.66 -17.82 -27.11
C LEU A 99 1.83 -18.63 -28.39
N VAL A 100 1.63 -18.05 -29.58
CA VAL A 100 1.89 -18.72 -30.86
C VAL A 100 3.36 -19.14 -30.96
N ALA A 101 4.30 -18.29 -30.53
CA ALA A 101 5.71 -18.64 -30.49
C ALA A 101 6.03 -19.81 -29.51
N LEU A 102 5.23 -19.94 -28.44
CA LEU A 102 5.31 -21.08 -27.51
C LEU A 102 4.56 -22.33 -28.03
N ASP A 103 3.56 -22.15 -28.92
CA ASP A 103 2.52 -23.14 -29.25
C ASP A 103 2.88 -24.09 -30.42
N GLU A 104 4.03 -23.95 -31.07
CA GLU A 104 4.52 -25.05 -31.99
C GLU A 104 4.62 -26.40 -31.26
N HIS A 105 4.21 -26.47 -29.97
CA HIS A 105 4.33 -27.58 -29.04
C HIS A 105 3.07 -27.96 -28.25
N ASN A 106 1.84 -27.82 -28.80
CA ASN A 106 0.56 -28.31 -28.21
C ASN A 106 0.14 -27.76 -26.85
N LEU A 107 -0.24 -26.47 -26.74
CA LEU A 107 -0.88 -25.89 -25.55
C LEU A 107 -2.41 -26.11 -25.47
N ASP A 108 -3.06 -26.53 -26.56
CA ASP A 108 -4.52 -26.54 -26.71
C ASP A 108 -5.27 -27.73 -26.08
N ASP A 109 -4.61 -28.81 -25.69
CA ASP A 109 -5.30 -30.05 -25.25
C ASP A 109 -6.06 -29.96 -23.90
N GLU A 110 -5.88 -28.90 -23.10
CA GLU A 110 -6.53 -28.75 -21.77
C GLU A 110 -7.78 -27.88 -21.77
N ASN A 111 -8.11 -27.22 -22.88
CA ASN A 111 -9.29 -26.34 -22.98
C ASN A 111 -10.61 -27.09 -22.87
N HIS A 112 -10.66 -28.39 -23.10
CA HIS A 112 -11.87 -29.21 -22.98
C HIS A 112 -12.50 -29.25 -21.58
N SER A 113 -11.72 -29.04 -20.51
CA SER A 113 -12.23 -28.98 -19.15
C SER A 113 -12.94 -27.65 -18.84
N LEU A 114 -12.62 -26.58 -19.57
CA LEU A 114 -13.21 -25.25 -19.47
C LEU A 114 -14.49 -25.06 -20.32
N GLU A 115 -14.74 -25.92 -21.33
CA GLU A 115 -15.93 -25.80 -22.20
C GLU A 115 -17.25 -25.79 -21.40
N LYS A 116 -17.40 -26.67 -20.42
CA LYS A 116 -18.60 -26.71 -19.55
C LYS A 116 -18.80 -25.43 -18.76
N PHE A 117 -17.69 -24.76 -18.42
CA PHE A 117 -17.75 -23.48 -17.76
C PHE A 117 -18.13 -22.37 -18.73
N TYR A 118 -17.49 -22.28 -19.90
CA TYR A 118 -17.83 -21.29 -20.93
C TYR A 118 -19.30 -21.41 -21.34
N ASP A 119 -19.85 -22.61 -21.46
CA ASP A 119 -21.28 -22.83 -21.70
C ASP A 119 -22.15 -22.29 -20.56
N SER A 120 -21.72 -22.48 -19.31
CA SER A 120 -22.43 -21.95 -18.14
C SER A 120 -22.40 -20.43 -18.07
N VAL A 121 -21.30 -19.80 -18.46
CA VAL A 121 -21.18 -18.35 -18.59
C VAL A 121 -22.05 -17.84 -19.73
N ARG A 122 -21.98 -18.45 -20.91
CA ARG A 122 -22.82 -18.10 -22.08
C ARG A 122 -24.31 -18.14 -21.74
N MET A 123 -24.77 -19.19 -21.05
CA MET A 123 -26.19 -19.34 -20.65
C MET A 123 -26.63 -18.22 -19.67
N ARG A 124 -25.73 -17.70 -18.84
CA ARG A 124 -26.05 -16.62 -17.91
C ARG A 124 -26.09 -15.25 -18.56
N VAL A 125 -25.21 -15.01 -19.50
CA VAL A 125 -25.18 -13.76 -20.27
C VAL A 125 -26.42 -13.64 -21.14
N GLN A 126 -26.90 -14.74 -21.72
CA GLN A 126 -28.13 -14.77 -22.54
C GLN A 126 -29.42 -14.37 -21.78
N GLY A 127 -29.40 -14.34 -20.45
CA GLY A 127 -30.50 -13.88 -19.60
C GLY A 127 -30.34 -12.48 -19.01
N VAL A 128 -29.30 -11.73 -19.41
CA VAL A 128 -29.00 -10.41 -18.87
C VAL A 128 -29.04 -9.38 -20.00
N ASP A 129 -30.20 -8.74 -20.15
CA ASP A 129 -30.48 -7.84 -21.27
C ASP A 129 -30.02 -6.39 -21.03
N THR A 130 -29.58 -6.02 -19.80
CA THR A 130 -29.17 -4.67 -19.45
C THR A 130 -27.64 -4.54 -19.31
N ALA A 131 -27.10 -3.38 -19.72
CA ALA A 131 -25.67 -3.06 -19.54
C ALA A 131 -25.22 -3.14 -18.08
N GLU A 132 -26.06 -2.64 -17.14
CA GLU A 132 -25.78 -2.73 -15.71
C GLU A 132 -25.75 -4.19 -15.19
N GLY A 133 -26.62 -5.03 -15.73
CA GLY A 133 -26.64 -6.46 -15.42
C GLY A 133 -25.38 -7.17 -15.90
N ARG A 134 -24.93 -6.89 -17.12
CA ARG A 134 -23.67 -7.42 -17.69
C ARG A 134 -22.46 -6.95 -16.87
N GLN A 135 -22.38 -5.66 -16.56
CA GLN A 135 -21.31 -5.08 -15.73
C GLN A 135 -21.26 -5.73 -14.33
N LYS A 136 -22.41 -5.91 -13.69
CA LYS A 136 -22.50 -6.58 -12.37
C LYS A 136 -22.03 -8.04 -12.43
N LEU A 137 -22.33 -8.74 -13.52
CA LEU A 137 -21.85 -10.09 -13.75
C LEU A 137 -20.32 -10.15 -13.92
N ILE A 138 -19.73 -9.20 -14.68
CA ILE A 138 -18.28 -9.10 -14.89
C ILE A 138 -17.57 -8.83 -13.57
N VAL A 139 -18.07 -7.88 -12.79
CA VAL A 139 -17.52 -7.57 -11.46
C VAL A 139 -17.60 -8.79 -10.55
N GLN A 140 -18.70 -9.51 -10.55
CA GLN A 140 -18.88 -10.71 -9.73
C GLN A 140 -17.97 -11.88 -10.19
N LEU A 141 -17.76 -12.02 -11.49
CA LEU A 141 -16.78 -12.94 -12.05
C LEU A 141 -15.35 -12.56 -11.60
N TYR A 142 -15.02 -11.29 -11.69
CA TYR A 142 -13.74 -10.78 -11.26
C TYR A 142 -13.48 -11.06 -9.77
N ASP A 143 -14.35 -10.60 -8.88
CA ASP A 143 -14.19 -10.74 -7.43
C ASP A 143 -14.08 -12.19 -6.97
N THR A 144 -14.84 -13.09 -7.60
CA THR A 144 -14.88 -14.50 -7.18
C THR A 144 -13.78 -15.33 -7.85
N PHE A 145 -13.55 -15.10 -9.12
CA PHE A 145 -12.61 -15.86 -9.92
C PHE A 145 -11.16 -15.47 -9.65
N PHE A 146 -10.84 -14.19 -9.76
CA PHE A 146 -9.46 -13.74 -9.70
C PHE A 146 -8.91 -13.67 -8.29
N ALA A 147 -9.73 -13.29 -7.33
CA ALA A 147 -9.37 -13.35 -5.92
C ALA A 147 -9.02 -14.79 -5.48
N THR A 148 -9.50 -15.81 -6.20
CA THR A 148 -9.22 -17.21 -5.88
C THR A 148 -8.05 -17.75 -6.72
N ALA A 149 -8.06 -17.56 -8.03
CA ALA A 149 -7.07 -18.11 -8.95
C ALA A 149 -5.69 -17.41 -8.88
N PHE A 150 -5.70 -16.08 -8.67
CA PHE A 150 -4.50 -15.25 -8.64
C PHE A 150 -4.37 -14.45 -7.33
N LYS A 151 -4.69 -15.10 -6.23
CA LYS A 151 -4.74 -14.49 -4.89
C LYS A 151 -3.46 -13.72 -4.54
N LYS A 152 -2.29 -14.25 -4.85
CA LYS A 152 -1.00 -13.58 -4.58
C LYS A 152 -0.90 -12.23 -5.30
N THR A 153 -1.33 -12.16 -6.55
CA THR A 153 -1.29 -10.94 -7.37
C THR A 153 -2.31 -9.91 -6.85
N VAL A 154 -3.52 -10.35 -6.48
CA VAL A 154 -4.57 -9.49 -5.92
C VAL A 154 -4.16 -8.94 -4.54
N ASP A 155 -3.62 -9.78 -3.67
CA ASP A 155 -3.16 -9.38 -2.33
C ASP A 155 -1.93 -8.43 -2.42
N LYS A 156 -1.03 -8.66 -3.38
CA LYS A 156 0.17 -7.84 -3.62
C LYS A 156 -0.18 -6.40 -3.99
N LEU A 157 -1.22 -6.19 -4.77
CA LEU A 157 -1.54 -4.91 -5.40
C LEU A 157 -2.69 -4.16 -4.71
N GLY A 158 -3.29 -4.74 -3.66
CA GLY A 158 -4.28 -4.06 -2.83
C GLY A 158 -5.54 -3.61 -3.58
N ILE A 159 -6.00 -4.42 -4.54
CA ILE A 159 -7.16 -4.09 -5.39
C ILE A 159 -8.41 -3.97 -4.54
N VAL A 160 -9.04 -2.81 -4.58
CA VAL A 160 -10.28 -2.51 -3.86
C VAL A 160 -11.30 -1.93 -4.82
N TYR A 161 -12.46 -2.60 -4.92
CA TYR A 161 -13.58 -2.10 -5.72
C TYR A 161 -14.18 -0.84 -5.10
N THR A 162 -14.29 0.21 -5.91
CA THR A 162 -14.87 1.49 -5.48
C THR A 162 -16.40 1.44 -5.63
N PRO A 163 -17.18 1.68 -4.55
CA PRO A 163 -18.63 1.78 -4.64
C PRO A 163 -19.06 2.85 -5.65
N VAL A 164 -20.07 2.54 -6.46
CA VAL A 164 -20.53 3.44 -7.53
C VAL A 164 -21.03 4.78 -6.98
N GLU A 165 -21.59 4.80 -5.78
CA GLU A 165 -22.06 6.00 -5.10
C GLU A 165 -20.90 6.99 -4.83
N ILE A 166 -19.71 6.47 -4.57
CA ILE A 166 -18.50 7.29 -4.35
C ILE A 166 -17.96 7.77 -5.70
N VAL A 167 -17.94 6.90 -6.72
CA VAL A 167 -17.50 7.26 -8.07
C VAL A 167 -18.37 8.37 -8.64
N ASP A 168 -19.68 8.22 -8.55
CA ASP A 168 -20.66 9.22 -9.02
C ASP A 168 -20.50 10.56 -8.31
N PHE A 169 -20.29 10.52 -6.98
CA PHE A 169 -20.03 11.72 -6.19
C PHE A 169 -18.74 12.44 -6.62
N ILE A 170 -17.67 11.70 -6.87
CA ILE A 170 -16.38 12.25 -7.33
C ILE A 170 -16.53 12.90 -8.69
N LEU A 171 -17.13 12.21 -9.67
CA LEU A 171 -17.28 12.70 -11.03
C LEU A 171 -18.16 13.96 -11.10
N ARG A 172 -19.31 13.97 -10.40
CA ARG A 172 -20.17 15.15 -10.31
C ARG A 172 -19.51 16.32 -9.60
N SER A 173 -18.71 16.04 -8.55
CA SER A 173 -17.97 17.07 -7.84
C SER A 173 -16.84 17.64 -8.71
N ALA A 174 -16.16 16.81 -9.48
CA ALA A 174 -15.13 17.27 -10.43
C ALA A 174 -15.72 18.17 -11.53
N ASP A 175 -16.89 17.82 -12.07
CA ASP A 175 -17.60 18.66 -13.05
C ASP A 175 -18.00 20.01 -12.48
N ASP A 176 -18.61 20.03 -11.26
CA ASP A 176 -19.00 21.28 -10.59
C ASP A 176 -17.80 22.19 -10.35
N VAL A 177 -16.73 21.65 -9.79
CA VAL A 177 -15.53 22.42 -9.45
C VAL A 177 -14.82 22.91 -10.70
N LEU A 178 -14.77 22.11 -11.75
CA LEU A 178 -14.20 22.51 -13.06
C LEU A 178 -15.00 23.67 -13.66
N ARG A 179 -16.34 23.63 -13.58
CA ARG A 179 -17.23 24.72 -14.03
C ARG A 179 -17.06 25.96 -13.18
N GLU A 180 -16.99 25.82 -11.86
CA GLU A 180 -16.84 26.94 -10.92
C GLU A 180 -15.52 27.70 -11.13
N HIS A 181 -14.42 26.98 -11.32
CA HIS A 181 -13.09 27.57 -11.38
C HIS A 181 -12.67 27.99 -12.79
N PHE A 182 -13.06 27.20 -13.81
CA PHE A 182 -12.55 27.37 -15.16
C PHE A 182 -13.62 27.62 -16.22
N GLY A 183 -14.90 27.58 -15.82
CA GLY A 183 -16.01 27.78 -16.76
C GLY A 183 -16.19 26.65 -17.76
N GLN A 184 -15.54 25.49 -17.55
CA GLN A 184 -15.57 24.30 -18.40
C GLN A 184 -16.16 23.12 -17.65
N GLY A 185 -16.91 22.24 -18.33
CA GLY A 185 -17.40 20.98 -17.80
C GLY A 185 -16.62 19.78 -18.34
N LEU A 186 -16.89 18.61 -17.80
CA LEU A 186 -16.26 17.37 -18.26
C LEU A 186 -16.60 17.02 -19.71
N THR A 187 -17.72 17.55 -20.26
CA THR A 187 -18.14 17.36 -21.65
C THR A 187 -17.37 18.23 -22.65
N ASP A 188 -16.81 19.37 -22.19
CA ASP A 188 -16.27 20.41 -23.09
C ASP A 188 -15.05 19.92 -23.88
N GLU A 189 -14.89 20.45 -25.09
CA GLU A 189 -13.78 20.14 -25.98
C GLU A 189 -12.45 20.56 -25.36
N GLY A 190 -11.43 19.70 -25.49
CA GLY A 190 -10.09 19.90 -24.94
C GLY A 190 -9.97 19.62 -23.47
N VAL A 191 -11.04 19.25 -22.76
CA VAL A 191 -10.96 18.77 -21.37
C VAL A 191 -10.58 17.29 -21.36
N HIS A 192 -9.29 17.00 -21.20
CA HIS A 192 -8.78 15.64 -21.10
C HIS A 192 -8.92 15.10 -19.67
N ILE A 193 -9.51 13.91 -19.55
CA ILE A 193 -9.81 13.24 -18.26
C ILE A 193 -9.00 11.96 -18.19
N LEU A 194 -8.23 11.79 -17.11
CA LEU A 194 -7.38 10.63 -16.89
C LEU A 194 -7.77 9.90 -15.59
N ASP A 195 -8.10 8.63 -15.70
CA ASP A 195 -8.09 7.68 -14.58
C ASP A 195 -6.73 6.97 -14.55
N GLY A 196 -5.85 7.39 -13.64
CA GLY A 196 -4.50 6.85 -13.54
C GLY A 196 -4.42 5.44 -12.92
N PHE A 197 -5.54 4.91 -12.39
CA PHE A 197 -5.60 3.66 -11.62
C PHE A 197 -6.93 2.94 -11.92
N ALA A 198 -7.15 2.65 -13.18
CA ALA A 198 -8.48 2.34 -13.73
C ALA A 198 -9.15 1.10 -13.13
N GLY A 199 -8.38 0.12 -12.65
CA GLY A 199 -8.93 -1.14 -12.18
C GLY A 199 -9.80 -1.78 -13.27
N THR A 200 -11.07 -1.97 -12.96
CA THR A 200 -12.06 -2.50 -13.92
C THR A 200 -12.72 -1.43 -14.81
N GLY A 201 -12.18 -0.21 -14.83
CA GLY A 201 -12.68 0.88 -15.67
C GLY A 201 -13.92 1.60 -15.11
N THR A 202 -14.20 1.48 -13.82
CA THR A 202 -15.46 1.97 -13.22
C THR A 202 -15.62 3.48 -13.36
N PHE A 203 -14.57 4.29 -13.18
CA PHE A 203 -14.67 5.75 -13.33
C PHE A 203 -15.04 6.16 -14.74
N ILE A 204 -14.40 5.62 -15.76
CA ILE A 204 -14.70 5.94 -17.17
C ILE A 204 -16.10 5.44 -17.55
N THR A 205 -16.44 4.20 -17.17
CA THR A 205 -17.77 3.62 -17.41
C THR A 205 -18.88 4.45 -16.77
N ARG A 206 -18.72 4.85 -15.49
CA ARG A 206 -19.70 5.71 -14.83
C ARG A 206 -19.76 7.11 -15.44
N LEU A 207 -18.64 7.70 -15.82
CA LEU A 207 -18.61 8.99 -16.49
C LEU A 207 -19.45 8.98 -17.78
N LEU A 208 -19.36 7.94 -18.58
CA LEU A 208 -20.20 7.74 -19.77
C LEU A 208 -21.69 7.62 -19.43
N GLN A 209 -22.05 6.92 -18.34
CA GLN A 209 -23.43 6.64 -17.95
C GLN A 209 -24.13 7.79 -17.20
N LEU A 210 -23.39 8.70 -16.57
CA LEU A 210 -23.96 9.72 -15.67
C LEU A 210 -24.62 10.90 -16.39
N GLY A 211 -24.53 10.98 -17.72
CA GLY A 211 -25.01 12.13 -18.50
C GLY A 211 -24.23 13.41 -18.24
N LEU A 212 -22.99 13.30 -17.75
CA LEU A 212 -22.06 14.43 -17.62
C LEU A 212 -21.38 14.77 -18.95
N ILE A 213 -21.34 13.79 -19.86
CA ILE A 213 -20.92 13.99 -21.26
C ILE A 213 -22.17 14.11 -22.10
N GLU A 214 -22.28 15.24 -22.80
CA GLU A 214 -23.42 15.51 -23.69
C GLU A 214 -23.41 14.51 -24.87
N PRO A 215 -24.58 14.08 -25.38
CA PRO A 215 -24.67 13.07 -26.43
C PRO A 215 -23.85 13.41 -27.71
N GLN A 216 -23.82 14.67 -28.09
CA GLN A 216 -23.06 15.13 -29.28
C GLN A 216 -21.54 15.08 -29.07
N ASP A 217 -21.06 15.08 -27.82
CA ASP A 217 -19.64 15.05 -27.46
C ASP A 217 -19.13 13.62 -27.19
N LEU A 218 -20.04 12.66 -27.05
CA LEU A 218 -19.74 11.29 -26.63
C LEU A 218 -18.66 10.65 -27.51
N ALA A 219 -18.79 10.73 -28.84
CA ALA A 219 -17.81 10.12 -29.75
C ALA A 219 -16.44 10.78 -29.67
N ARG A 220 -16.39 12.11 -29.57
CA ARG A 220 -15.14 12.87 -29.41
C ARG A 220 -14.44 12.54 -28.11
N LYS A 221 -15.19 12.54 -26.99
CA LYS A 221 -14.67 12.19 -25.67
C LYS A 221 -14.08 10.78 -25.66
N TYR A 222 -14.85 9.81 -26.14
CA TYR A 222 -14.41 8.42 -26.20
C TYR A 222 -13.14 8.23 -27.04
N ALA A 223 -13.08 8.84 -28.20
CA ALA A 223 -11.98 8.66 -29.13
C ALA A 223 -10.69 9.41 -28.74
N HIS A 224 -10.80 10.55 -28.03
CA HIS A 224 -9.67 11.47 -27.91
C HIS A 224 -9.39 12.01 -26.51
N GLU A 225 -10.38 12.11 -25.60
CA GLU A 225 -10.27 12.91 -24.40
C GLU A 225 -10.49 12.12 -23.08
N LEU A 226 -10.85 10.83 -23.19
CA LEU A 226 -10.89 9.92 -22.04
C LEU A 226 -9.66 9.02 -22.06
N HIS A 227 -8.99 8.92 -20.91
CA HIS A 227 -7.77 8.17 -20.76
C HIS A 227 -7.81 7.31 -19.48
N ALA A 228 -7.19 6.12 -19.52
CA ALA A 228 -7.15 5.22 -18.40
C ALA A 228 -5.85 4.42 -18.41
N ASN A 229 -5.17 4.36 -17.26
CA ASN A 229 -3.97 3.54 -17.06
C ASN A 229 -4.30 2.38 -16.12
N GLU A 230 -3.79 1.19 -16.44
CA GLU A 230 -3.90 0.01 -15.59
C GLU A 230 -2.62 -0.83 -15.65
N ILE A 231 -2.12 -1.24 -14.50
CA ILE A 231 -0.89 -2.04 -14.40
C ILE A 231 -1.16 -3.55 -14.51
N LEU A 232 -2.36 -3.99 -14.13
CA LEU A 232 -2.75 -5.39 -14.12
C LEU A 232 -3.39 -5.79 -15.44
N LEU A 233 -2.79 -6.75 -16.12
CA LEU A 233 -3.29 -7.27 -17.40
C LEU A 233 -4.78 -7.60 -17.38
N LEU A 234 -5.21 -8.25 -16.32
CA LEU A 234 -6.57 -8.72 -16.20
C LEU A 234 -7.57 -7.62 -15.93
N ALA A 235 -7.25 -6.71 -15.01
CA ALA A 235 -8.08 -5.52 -14.77
C ALA A 235 -8.16 -4.66 -16.04
N TYR A 236 -7.04 -4.52 -16.77
CA TYR A 236 -6.97 -3.87 -18.07
C TYR A 236 -7.96 -4.49 -19.08
N TYR A 237 -8.02 -5.81 -19.19
CA TYR A 237 -8.96 -6.48 -20.10
C TYR A 237 -10.42 -6.22 -19.71
N ILE A 238 -10.71 -6.28 -18.41
CA ILE A 238 -12.05 -6.00 -17.90
C ILE A 238 -12.44 -4.54 -18.12
N ALA A 239 -11.50 -3.63 -17.88
CA ALA A 239 -11.72 -2.20 -18.15
C ALA A 239 -12.03 -1.94 -19.62
N ALA A 240 -11.25 -2.55 -20.53
CA ALA A 240 -11.49 -2.43 -21.98
C ALA A 240 -12.93 -2.84 -22.31
N VAL A 241 -13.31 -4.07 -21.92
CA VAL A 241 -14.64 -4.61 -22.21
C VAL A 241 -15.76 -3.77 -21.58
N ASN A 242 -15.63 -3.35 -20.31
CA ASN A 242 -16.63 -2.54 -19.63
C ASN A 242 -16.85 -1.19 -20.31
N ILE A 243 -15.77 -0.51 -20.66
CA ILE A 243 -15.83 0.80 -21.31
C ILE A 243 -16.40 0.69 -22.72
N GLU A 244 -15.91 -0.27 -23.51
CA GLU A 244 -16.30 -0.50 -24.90
C GLU A 244 -17.76 -0.90 -25.02
N THR A 245 -18.24 -1.84 -24.18
CA THR A 245 -19.65 -2.23 -24.18
C THR A 245 -20.56 -1.09 -23.72
N THR A 246 -20.17 -0.34 -22.70
CA THR A 246 -20.94 0.82 -22.24
C THR A 246 -21.06 1.88 -23.33
N TYR A 247 -19.98 2.19 -24.02
CA TYR A 247 -20.00 3.13 -25.14
C TYR A 247 -20.90 2.66 -26.28
N GLN A 248 -20.81 1.37 -26.65
CA GLN A 248 -21.62 0.78 -27.72
C GLN A 248 -23.11 0.78 -27.35
N ASP A 249 -23.47 0.45 -26.12
CA ASP A 249 -24.86 0.47 -25.64
C ASP A 249 -25.42 1.92 -25.71
N LEU A 250 -24.65 2.92 -25.24
CA LEU A 250 -25.07 4.32 -25.32
C LEU A 250 -25.24 4.82 -26.76
N ARG A 251 -24.37 4.43 -27.69
CA ARG A 251 -24.56 4.74 -29.13
C ARG A 251 -25.83 4.10 -29.67
N GLY A 252 -26.11 2.85 -29.28
CA GLY A 252 -27.34 2.18 -29.66
C GLY A 252 -28.61 2.91 -29.16
N GLU A 253 -28.60 3.40 -27.93
CA GLU A 253 -29.68 4.23 -27.36
C GLU A 253 -29.87 5.56 -28.10
N LEU A 254 -28.78 6.16 -28.63
CA LEU A 254 -28.82 7.36 -29.43
C LEU A 254 -29.22 7.10 -30.89
N GLY A 255 -29.48 5.86 -31.29
CA GLY A 255 -29.90 5.46 -32.61
C GLY A 255 -28.78 5.35 -33.66
N ASP A 256 -27.52 5.37 -33.24
CA ASP A 256 -26.32 5.13 -34.05
C ASP A 256 -25.46 4.01 -33.48
N PRO A 257 -25.86 2.73 -33.58
CA PRO A 257 -25.08 1.61 -33.02
C PRO A 257 -23.69 1.47 -33.68
N GLY A 258 -23.51 1.91 -34.92
CA GLY A 258 -22.24 1.87 -35.64
C GLY A 258 -21.55 0.51 -35.66
N ASN A 259 -20.27 0.49 -36.06
CA ASN A 259 -19.39 -0.68 -35.86
C ASN A 259 -18.76 -0.65 -34.49
N TYR A 260 -18.30 -1.82 -34.03
CA TYR A 260 -17.49 -1.90 -32.80
C TYR A 260 -16.22 -1.05 -32.91
N GLU A 261 -15.97 -0.25 -31.87
CA GLU A 261 -14.80 0.63 -31.77
C GLU A 261 -14.06 0.33 -30.46
N PRO A 262 -12.82 -0.20 -30.52
CA PRO A 262 -12.01 -0.43 -29.31
C PRO A 262 -11.66 0.92 -28.65
N PHE A 263 -11.62 0.93 -27.32
CA PHE A 263 -11.29 2.14 -26.57
C PHE A 263 -9.81 2.52 -26.72
N PRO A 264 -9.49 3.65 -27.38
CA PRO A 264 -8.11 4.03 -27.64
C PRO A 264 -7.39 4.62 -26.42
N GLY A 265 -8.13 5.05 -25.41
CA GLY A 265 -7.60 5.73 -24.23
C GLY A 265 -7.07 4.81 -23.15
N LEU A 266 -7.29 3.48 -23.24
CA LEU A 266 -6.81 2.53 -22.24
C LEU A 266 -5.39 2.05 -22.54
N ILE A 267 -4.53 2.11 -21.53
CA ILE A 267 -3.09 1.81 -21.62
C ILE A 267 -2.70 0.84 -20.51
N LEU A 268 -2.03 -0.27 -20.89
CA LEU A 268 -1.39 -1.15 -19.92
C LEU A 268 -0.05 -0.53 -19.54
N THR A 269 0.05 0.03 -18.34
CA THR A 269 1.28 0.72 -17.87
C THR A 269 1.28 0.89 -16.36
N ASP A 270 2.46 1.00 -15.78
CA ASP A 270 2.64 1.54 -14.43
C ASP A 270 2.62 3.06 -14.48
N THR A 271 1.59 3.66 -13.87
CA THR A 271 1.39 5.11 -13.86
C THR A 271 2.56 5.88 -13.25
N PHE A 272 3.19 5.34 -12.20
CA PHE A 272 4.33 5.99 -11.56
C PHE A 272 5.61 5.86 -12.39
N GLN A 273 5.87 4.64 -12.90
CA GLN A 273 7.03 4.39 -13.76
C GLN A 273 6.99 5.24 -15.03
N SER A 274 5.81 5.41 -15.62
CA SER A 274 5.62 6.24 -16.82
C SER A 274 5.98 7.71 -16.62
N TRP A 275 6.12 8.16 -15.37
CA TRP A 275 6.53 9.53 -15.00
C TRP A 275 8.05 9.66 -14.74
N GLU A 276 8.77 8.56 -14.56
CA GLU A 276 10.19 8.57 -14.23
C GLU A 276 11.05 9.13 -15.38
N GLU A 277 12.07 9.94 -15.02
CA GLU A 277 13.07 10.42 -15.97
C GLU A 277 13.90 9.25 -16.48
N GLY A 278 14.07 9.14 -17.79
CA GLY A 278 14.82 8.05 -18.42
C GLY A 278 14.03 6.76 -18.62
N ASP A 279 12.71 6.78 -18.37
CA ASP A 279 11.83 5.68 -18.75
C ASP A 279 11.92 5.42 -20.25
N THR A 280 12.43 4.23 -20.62
CA THR A 280 12.62 3.83 -22.02
C THR A 280 11.48 2.90 -22.43
N LEU A 281 10.55 3.42 -23.21
CA LEU A 281 9.46 2.62 -23.74
C LEU A 281 9.98 1.58 -24.74
N ASP A 282 9.51 0.34 -24.58
CA ASP A 282 9.75 -0.70 -25.59
C ASP A 282 9.03 -0.36 -26.88
N THR A 283 9.77 -0.26 -27.98
CA THR A 283 9.23 0.04 -29.32
C THR A 283 9.05 -1.21 -30.19
N THR A 284 9.28 -2.40 -29.64
CA THR A 284 9.35 -3.64 -30.44
C THR A 284 8.26 -4.66 -30.10
N VAL A 285 7.85 -4.78 -28.86
CA VAL A 285 6.87 -5.78 -28.40
C VAL A 285 5.47 -5.15 -28.24
N PHE A 286 5.34 -4.09 -27.44
CA PHE A 286 4.07 -3.42 -27.15
C PHE A 286 3.87 -2.14 -27.96
N VAL A 287 4.23 -2.14 -29.24
CA VAL A 287 4.31 -0.95 -30.12
C VAL A 287 3.07 -0.05 -30.06
N GLN A 288 1.87 -0.63 -30.19
CA GLN A 288 0.63 0.16 -30.21
C GLN A 288 0.28 0.69 -28.82
N ASN A 289 0.48 -0.10 -27.77
CA ASN A 289 0.24 0.34 -26.39
C ASN A 289 1.15 1.50 -26.03
N ASN A 290 2.42 1.41 -26.40
CA ASN A 290 3.43 2.43 -26.09
C ASN A 290 3.21 3.72 -26.92
N ALA A 291 2.77 3.59 -28.15
CA ALA A 291 2.34 4.75 -28.94
C ALA A 291 1.14 5.51 -28.32
N ARG A 292 0.24 4.78 -27.62
CA ARG A 292 -0.84 5.41 -26.83
C ARG A 292 -0.27 6.13 -25.61
N LEU A 293 0.70 5.52 -24.91
CA LEU A 293 1.34 6.12 -23.74
C LEU A 293 2.13 7.39 -24.10
N GLU A 294 2.89 7.38 -25.19
CA GLU A 294 3.59 8.57 -25.69
C GLU A 294 2.62 9.71 -26.00
N ARG A 295 1.50 9.41 -26.65
CA ARG A 295 0.46 10.42 -26.89
C ARG A 295 -0.10 10.97 -25.59
N LEU A 296 -0.42 10.10 -24.62
CA LEU A 296 -0.91 10.52 -23.30
C LEU A 296 0.10 11.43 -22.58
N LYS A 297 1.40 11.10 -22.62
CA LYS A 297 2.46 11.93 -22.01
C LYS A 297 2.49 13.36 -22.59
N ALA A 298 2.16 13.53 -23.86
CA ALA A 298 2.19 14.81 -24.55
C ALA A 298 0.92 15.67 -24.37
N LEU A 299 -0.17 15.10 -23.79
CA LEU A 299 -1.42 15.82 -23.61
C LEU A 299 -1.38 16.73 -22.36
N ASP A 300 -2.08 17.84 -22.43
CA ASP A 300 -2.43 18.66 -21.26
C ASP A 300 -3.66 18.04 -20.58
N ILE A 301 -3.45 17.45 -19.40
CA ILE A 301 -4.51 16.79 -18.63
C ILE A 301 -5.09 17.77 -17.63
N GLN A 302 -6.40 18.10 -17.79
CA GLN A 302 -7.10 19.02 -16.89
C GLN A 302 -7.77 18.33 -15.72
N VAL A 303 -8.13 17.04 -15.86
CA VAL A 303 -8.85 16.31 -14.82
C VAL A 303 -8.24 14.94 -14.59
N ILE A 304 -7.85 14.67 -13.35
CA ILE A 304 -7.42 13.35 -12.93
C ILE A 304 -8.38 12.81 -11.88
N VAL A 305 -8.95 11.65 -12.13
CA VAL A 305 -9.87 10.94 -11.22
C VAL A 305 -9.32 9.57 -10.87
N GLY A 306 -9.79 8.95 -9.79
CA GLY A 306 -9.45 7.56 -9.52
C GLY A 306 -9.48 7.15 -8.06
N ASN A 307 -9.17 5.87 -7.84
CA ASN A 307 -8.93 5.25 -6.56
C ASN A 307 -7.53 4.62 -6.56
N PRO A 308 -6.48 5.39 -6.23
CA PRO A 308 -5.12 4.86 -6.22
C PRO A 308 -4.94 3.75 -5.18
N PRO A 309 -3.97 2.83 -5.39
CA PRO A 309 -3.73 1.73 -4.48
C PRO A 309 -3.33 2.18 -3.08
N TYR A 310 -3.78 1.43 -2.05
CA TYR A 310 -3.40 1.65 -0.65
C TYR A 310 -2.42 0.56 -0.22
N SER A 311 -1.15 0.75 -0.45
CA SER A 311 -0.11 -0.08 0.14
C SER A 311 0.44 0.65 1.37
N SER A 312 0.05 0.23 2.55
CA SER A 312 0.76 0.65 3.77
C SER A 312 2.12 -0.03 3.75
N GLY A 313 3.18 0.75 3.74
CA GLY A 313 4.57 0.34 3.66
C GLY A 313 4.82 -1.08 4.16
N GLN A 314 5.15 -1.98 3.25
CA GLN A 314 5.48 -3.34 3.61
C GLN A 314 6.89 -3.36 4.16
N ASP A 315 6.97 -3.35 5.49
CA ASP A 315 8.22 -3.38 6.25
C ASP A 315 8.93 -4.75 6.23
N SER A 316 8.43 -5.73 5.50
CA SER A 316 9.05 -7.04 5.50
C SER A 316 9.87 -7.27 4.22
N ALA A 317 11.19 -7.14 4.37
CA ALA A 317 12.17 -7.70 3.43
C ALA A 317 12.09 -9.24 3.31
N ASN A 318 11.13 -9.88 3.99
CA ASN A 318 10.89 -11.33 3.94
C ASN A 318 9.77 -11.73 2.99
N ASP A 319 8.94 -10.79 2.56
CA ASP A 319 8.03 -10.98 1.46
C ASP A 319 8.71 -10.39 0.23
N ASP A 320 8.73 -11.09 -0.90
CA ASP A 320 9.31 -10.66 -2.19
C ASP A 320 8.68 -9.38 -2.78
N ASN A 321 8.09 -8.56 -1.94
CA ASN A 321 7.42 -7.29 -2.20
C ASN A 321 8.23 -6.11 -1.64
N ALA A 322 9.47 -5.95 -2.08
CA ALA A 322 10.14 -4.66 -1.94
C ALA A 322 9.28 -3.60 -2.65
N ASN A 323 8.97 -2.49 -1.94
CA ASN A 323 8.31 -1.36 -2.58
C ASN A 323 9.12 -0.95 -3.81
N GLU A 324 8.47 -0.92 -4.98
CA GLU A 324 9.09 -0.36 -6.18
C GLU A 324 9.60 1.04 -5.88
N SER A 325 10.77 1.36 -6.38
CA SER A 325 11.39 2.66 -6.22
C SER A 325 11.13 3.51 -7.46
N TYR A 326 10.60 4.70 -7.24
CA TYR A 326 10.37 5.69 -8.28
C TYR A 326 11.23 6.93 -7.99
N PRO A 327 12.50 6.95 -8.43
CA PRO A 327 13.49 7.94 -7.99
C PRO A 327 13.08 9.39 -8.21
N THR A 328 12.45 9.71 -9.34
CA THR A 328 11.97 11.06 -9.66
C THR A 328 10.80 11.45 -8.76
N LEU A 329 9.80 10.60 -8.65
CA LEU A 329 8.60 10.84 -7.86
C LEU A 329 8.93 10.84 -6.35
N ASP A 330 9.71 9.87 -5.88
CA ASP A 330 10.15 9.80 -4.48
C ASP A 330 11.07 10.98 -4.13
N GLY A 331 11.88 11.45 -5.10
CA GLY A 331 12.65 12.69 -4.99
C GLY A 331 11.74 13.91 -4.78
N ALA A 332 10.68 14.04 -5.57
CA ALA A 332 9.71 15.13 -5.42
C ALA A 332 9.01 15.11 -4.05
N ILE A 333 8.66 13.91 -3.53
CA ILE A 333 8.09 13.76 -2.18
C ILE A 333 9.12 14.14 -1.12
N ARG A 334 10.36 13.68 -1.24
CA ARG A 334 11.45 14.01 -0.31
C ARG A 334 11.65 15.51 -0.20
N ASP A 335 11.71 16.20 -1.35
CA ASP A 335 12.07 17.61 -1.43
C ASP A 335 10.91 18.56 -1.08
N THR A 336 9.67 18.04 -0.99
CA THR A 336 8.46 18.78 -0.62
C THR A 336 7.85 18.26 0.70
N TYR A 337 7.15 17.15 0.66
CA TYR A 337 6.38 16.62 1.80
C TYR A 337 7.29 16.22 2.97
N ALA A 338 8.34 15.45 2.68
CA ALA A 338 9.24 14.96 3.72
C ALA A 338 10.16 16.05 4.24
N ALA A 339 10.62 17.00 3.41
CA ALA A 339 11.45 18.11 3.84
C ALA A 339 10.75 19.02 4.86
N ARG A 340 9.42 19.19 4.72
CA ARG A 340 8.61 20.04 5.60
C ARG A 340 8.03 19.31 6.82
N SER A 341 8.07 17.97 6.84
CA SER A 341 7.54 17.18 7.93
C SER A 341 8.45 17.23 9.17
N THR A 342 7.84 17.41 10.35
CA THR A 342 8.51 17.39 11.65
C THR A 342 8.64 15.95 12.22
N ALA A 343 8.04 14.96 11.57
CA ALA A 343 8.09 13.57 12.03
C ALA A 343 9.49 12.96 11.93
N THR A 344 9.85 12.16 12.93
CA THR A 344 11.14 11.44 12.95
C THR A 344 11.18 10.29 11.92
N ASN A 345 10.08 9.56 11.77
CA ASN A 345 9.92 8.51 10.77
C ASN A 345 8.98 8.99 9.67
N LYS A 346 9.49 9.08 8.45
CA LYS A 346 8.78 9.64 7.29
C LYS A 346 8.41 8.57 6.24
N ASN A 347 8.60 7.28 6.55
CA ASN A 347 8.38 6.20 5.59
C ASN A 347 6.95 6.15 5.04
N SER A 348 5.95 6.50 5.86
CA SER A 348 4.56 6.53 5.44
C SER A 348 4.23 7.58 4.37
N LEU A 349 5.11 8.57 4.14
CA LEU A 349 4.95 9.53 3.06
C LEU A 349 5.20 8.94 1.67
N TYR A 350 5.78 7.75 1.60
CA TYR A 350 6.02 7.01 0.35
C TYR A 350 4.97 5.91 0.12
N ASP A 351 3.84 5.95 0.81
CA ASP A 351 2.70 5.08 0.53
C ASP A 351 2.14 5.40 -0.87
N SER A 352 1.66 4.38 -1.58
CA SER A 352 1.24 4.49 -2.98
C SER A 352 0.16 5.56 -3.21
N TYR A 353 -0.79 5.75 -2.27
CA TYR A 353 -1.79 6.80 -2.42
C TYR A 353 -1.21 8.22 -2.27
N ILE A 354 -0.16 8.41 -1.47
CA ILE A 354 0.56 9.70 -1.34
C ILE A 354 1.37 9.96 -2.60
N ARG A 355 2.05 8.93 -3.13
CA ARG A 355 2.69 8.99 -4.44
C ARG A 355 1.71 9.38 -5.53
N ALA A 356 0.49 8.82 -5.52
CA ALA A 356 -0.56 9.15 -6.49
C ALA A 356 -1.00 10.62 -6.39
N ILE A 357 -1.17 11.16 -5.19
CA ILE A 357 -1.50 12.59 -5.00
C ILE A 357 -0.35 13.46 -5.53
N LYS A 358 0.91 13.11 -5.22
CA LYS A 358 2.06 13.88 -5.72
C LYS A 358 2.20 13.78 -7.23
N TRP A 359 2.10 12.57 -7.80
CA TRP A 359 2.11 12.35 -9.24
C TRP A 359 1.01 13.15 -9.94
N ALA A 360 -0.23 13.08 -9.45
CA ALA A 360 -1.35 13.81 -10.06
C ALA A 360 -1.15 15.31 -10.00
N SER A 361 -0.63 15.83 -8.89
CA SER A 361 -0.27 17.25 -8.74
C SER A 361 0.78 17.70 -9.77
N LEU A 362 1.82 16.87 -10.01
CA LEU A 362 2.84 17.14 -11.03
C LEU A 362 2.27 17.00 -12.45
N ARG A 363 1.40 16.00 -12.68
CA ARG A 363 0.84 15.69 -14.00
C ARG A 363 -0.16 16.74 -14.50
N ILE A 364 -0.89 17.39 -13.59
CA ILE A 364 -1.78 18.53 -13.94
C ILE A 364 -1.01 19.78 -14.31
N ASP A 365 0.28 19.84 -14.01
CA ASP A 365 1.18 20.95 -14.31
C ASP A 365 0.65 22.32 -13.84
N TYR A 366 -0.05 23.05 -14.70
CA TYR A 366 -0.39 24.44 -14.46
C TYR A 366 -1.79 24.67 -13.86
N ARG A 367 -2.83 24.02 -14.40
CA ARG A 367 -4.22 24.18 -13.93
C ARG A 367 -5.03 22.91 -14.13
N GLY A 368 -5.94 22.64 -13.17
CA GLY A 368 -6.86 21.51 -13.30
C GLY A 368 -7.38 21.00 -11.98
N VAL A 369 -7.96 19.82 -12.03
CA VAL A 369 -8.67 19.19 -10.90
C VAL A 369 -8.14 17.76 -10.70
N VAL A 370 -7.78 17.43 -9.45
CA VAL A 370 -7.50 16.04 -9.02
C VAL A 370 -8.61 15.60 -8.08
N ALA A 371 -9.31 14.53 -8.40
CA ALA A 371 -10.43 14.04 -7.61
C ALA A 371 -10.27 12.54 -7.29
N PHE A 372 -9.84 12.26 -6.07
CA PHE A 372 -9.50 10.91 -5.62
C PHE A 372 -10.32 10.47 -4.42
N VAL A 373 -10.53 9.16 -4.31
CA VAL A 373 -10.80 8.50 -3.04
C VAL A 373 -9.53 7.80 -2.56
N THR A 374 -9.10 8.08 -1.34
CA THR A 374 -7.84 7.58 -0.78
C THR A 374 -7.99 7.12 0.67
N ASN A 375 -6.93 6.50 1.20
CA ASN A 375 -6.76 6.42 2.65
C ASN A 375 -6.77 7.83 3.24
N GLY A 376 -7.67 8.08 4.20
CA GLY A 376 -7.85 9.39 4.84
C GLY A 376 -6.89 9.67 6.01
N GLY A 377 -5.97 8.75 6.32
CA GLY A 377 -5.05 8.90 7.46
C GLY A 377 -4.14 10.13 7.36
N TRP A 378 -3.86 10.62 6.17
CA TRP A 378 -3.06 11.84 5.97
C TRP A 378 -3.73 13.13 6.48
N LEU A 379 -5.05 13.12 6.71
CA LEU A 379 -5.80 14.30 7.15
C LEU A 379 -5.38 14.79 8.55
N ASP A 380 -4.98 13.88 9.44
CA ASP A 380 -4.59 14.23 10.82
C ASP A 380 -3.32 13.53 11.33
N SER A 381 -2.68 12.67 10.53
CA SER A 381 -1.43 12.01 10.94
C SER A 381 -0.30 13.03 11.11
N ASN A 382 0.52 12.87 12.16
CA ASN A 382 1.68 13.73 12.41
C ASN A 382 2.74 13.63 11.28
N THR A 383 2.85 12.49 10.61
CA THR A 383 3.82 12.31 9.53
C THR A 383 3.44 13.11 8.28
N ALA A 384 2.14 13.36 8.07
CA ALA A 384 1.65 14.06 6.89
C ALA A 384 1.56 15.60 7.08
N ASP A 385 2.11 16.16 8.16
CA ASP A 385 2.12 17.60 8.39
C ASP A 385 2.79 18.36 7.22
N GLY A 386 3.95 17.94 6.77
CA GLY A 386 4.65 18.53 5.64
C GLY A 386 3.91 18.35 4.30
N MET A 387 3.18 17.24 4.11
CA MET A 387 2.31 17.05 2.96
C MET A 387 1.16 18.06 2.97
N ARG A 388 0.45 18.20 4.10
CA ARG A 388 -0.66 19.17 4.25
C ARG A 388 -0.22 20.60 4.01
N LEU A 389 0.96 21.00 4.53
CA LEU A 389 1.56 22.30 4.26
C LEU A 389 1.84 22.49 2.75
N SER A 390 2.38 21.47 2.10
CA SER A 390 2.70 21.55 0.67
C SER A 390 1.45 21.61 -0.21
N LEU A 391 0.41 20.82 0.10
CA LEU A 391 -0.86 20.87 -0.61
C LEU A 391 -1.56 22.23 -0.44
N ALA A 392 -1.47 22.84 0.77
CA ALA A 392 -2.04 24.16 1.01
C ALA A 392 -1.34 25.29 0.22
N ASP A 393 -0.06 25.13 -0.09
CA ASP A 393 0.68 26.08 -0.93
C ASP A 393 0.45 25.84 -2.43
N GLU A 394 0.25 24.58 -2.82
CA GLU A 394 0.23 24.17 -4.23
C GLU A 394 -1.16 24.34 -4.89
N PHE A 395 -2.23 24.14 -4.11
CA PHE A 395 -3.60 24.21 -4.61
C PHE A 395 -4.33 25.49 -4.15
N SER A 396 -5.33 25.89 -4.91
CA SER A 396 -6.18 27.05 -4.58
C SER A 396 -7.35 26.67 -3.68
N ASP A 397 -7.92 25.49 -3.93
CA ASP A 397 -9.04 24.93 -3.17
C ASP A 397 -8.84 23.44 -2.94
N ILE A 398 -9.21 22.98 -1.76
CA ILE A 398 -9.16 21.57 -1.34
C ILE A 398 -10.49 21.21 -0.71
N TYR A 399 -11.22 20.30 -1.33
CA TYR A 399 -12.48 19.78 -0.80
C TYR A 399 -12.25 18.38 -0.25
N VAL A 400 -12.71 18.12 0.97
CA VAL A 400 -12.53 16.85 1.67
C VAL A 400 -13.87 16.36 2.21
N LEU A 401 -14.27 15.16 1.82
CA LEU A 401 -15.32 14.39 2.48
C LEU A 401 -14.67 13.22 3.23
N ASN A 402 -14.60 13.33 4.56
CA ASN A 402 -14.09 12.26 5.42
C ASN A 402 -15.18 11.20 5.65
N LEU A 403 -15.02 10.05 5.04
CA LEU A 403 -15.95 8.91 5.15
C LEU A 403 -15.68 8.04 6.38
N ARG A 404 -14.60 8.31 7.14
CA ARG A 404 -14.20 7.54 8.32
C ARG A 404 -14.00 6.04 8.02
N GLY A 405 -14.37 5.15 8.95
CA GLY A 405 -14.32 3.69 8.75
C GLY A 405 -13.03 3.03 9.20
N ASN A 406 -12.26 3.68 10.08
CA ASN A 406 -11.01 3.14 10.62
C ASN A 406 -11.25 1.92 11.50
N GLN A 407 -10.95 0.73 11.00
CA GLN A 407 -11.09 -0.54 11.73
C GLN A 407 -9.87 -0.89 12.60
N ARG A 408 -8.88 -0.01 12.69
CA ARG A 408 -7.71 -0.18 13.57
C ARG A 408 -7.95 0.42 14.95
N THR A 409 -9.03 1.19 15.12
CA THR A 409 -9.45 1.75 16.42
C THR A 409 -10.20 0.71 17.25
N ALA A 410 -10.36 0.97 18.56
CA ALA A 410 -11.04 0.08 19.49
C ALA A 410 -12.04 0.85 20.36
N GLY A 411 -12.97 0.13 21.01
CA GLY A 411 -13.92 0.69 21.96
C GLY A 411 -14.88 1.69 21.32
N GLU A 412 -15.11 2.80 21.99
CA GLU A 412 -16.05 3.84 21.56
C GLU A 412 -15.60 4.54 20.28
N GLN A 413 -14.29 4.74 20.08
CA GLN A 413 -13.78 5.32 18.85
C GLN A 413 -14.10 4.45 17.63
N SER A 414 -13.97 3.13 17.75
CA SER A 414 -14.34 2.20 16.68
C SER A 414 -15.84 2.25 16.35
N ARG A 415 -16.69 2.46 17.36
CA ARG A 415 -18.14 2.64 17.14
C ARG A 415 -18.44 3.93 16.38
N ARG A 416 -17.76 5.03 16.72
CA ARG A 416 -17.88 6.31 16.02
C ARG A 416 -17.42 6.22 14.58
N GLU A 417 -16.31 5.53 14.33
CA GLU A 417 -15.82 5.28 12.98
C GLU A 417 -16.84 4.51 12.11
N GLY A 418 -17.63 3.66 12.72
CA GLY A 418 -18.69 2.89 12.06
C GLY A 418 -18.20 1.86 11.08
N GLY A 419 -19.02 1.51 10.10
CA GLY A 419 -18.69 0.54 9.05
C GLY A 419 -17.56 1.01 8.15
N LYS A 420 -16.72 0.06 7.69
CA LYS A 420 -15.72 0.35 6.64
C LYS A 420 -16.41 0.64 5.31
N VAL A 421 -15.87 1.56 4.53
CA VAL A 421 -16.45 2.00 3.27
C VAL A 421 -16.33 0.93 2.18
N PHE A 422 -15.16 0.32 2.05
CA PHE A 422 -14.89 -0.73 1.07
C PHE A 422 -15.22 -2.12 1.62
N GLY A 423 -15.76 -2.98 0.78
CA GLY A 423 -16.17 -4.36 1.16
C GLY A 423 -15.02 -5.27 1.55
N GLY A 424 -13.88 -5.17 0.88
CA GLY A 424 -12.64 -5.92 1.10
C GLY A 424 -11.44 -5.02 1.42
N GLY A 425 -10.27 -5.60 1.64
CA GLY A 425 -8.98 -4.89 1.68
C GLY A 425 -8.77 -3.99 2.89
N SER A 426 -8.60 -2.70 2.67
CA SER A 426 -8.13 -1.72 3.66
C SER A 426 -8.96 -1.64 4.94
N ARG A 427 -8.27 -1.54 6.08
CA ARG A 427 -8.83 -1.26 7.42
C ARG A 427 -8.65 0.20 7.83
N ALA A 428 -8.12 1.04 6.95
CA ALA A 428 -7.88 2.45 7.19
C ALA A 428 -9.16 3.28 7.00
N THR A 429 -9.15 4.48 7.53
CA THR A 429 -10.14 5.52 7.22
C THR A 429 -10.10 5.86 5.72
N VAL A 430 -11.21 6.33 5.18
CA VAL A 430 -11.34 6.69 3.75
C VAL A 430 -11.77 8.15 3.62
N ALA A 431 -11.18 8.86 2.67
CA ALA A 431 -11.58 10.22 2.33
C ALA A 431 -11.71 10.39 0.81
N VAL A 432 -12.71 11.14 0.38
CA VAL A 432 -12.80 11.71 -0.96
C VAL A 432 -12.17 13.10 -0.92
N THR A 433 -11.29 13.39 -1.86
CA THR A 433 -10.60 14.68 -1.95
C THR A 433 -10.66 15.21 -3.36
N VAL A 434 -11.04 16.50 -3.50
CA VAL A 434 -10.93 17.24 -4.76
C VAL A 434 -9.96 18.39 -4.56
N LEU A 435 -8.87 18.39 -5.31
CA LEU A 435 -7.81 19.38 -5.28
C LEU A 435 -7.89 20.22 -6.56
N VAL A 436 -7.91 21.54 -6.41
CA VAL A 436 -8.01 22.49 -7.51
C VAL A 436 -6.72 23.28 -7.64
N LYS A 437 -6.09 23.19 -8.81
CA LYS A 437 -4.91 23.98 -9.14
C LYS A 437 -5.36 25.12 -10.04
N ASP A 438 -5.52 26.31 -9.47
CA ASP A 438 -5.97 27.51 -10.20
C ASP A 438 -4.94 28.63 -10.01
N PRO A 439 -4.10 28.89 -11.02
CA PRO A 439 -3.03 29.88 -10.95
C PRO A 439 -3.54 31.33 -10.92
N SER A 440 -4.81 31.57 -11.22
CA SER A 440 -5.42 32.90 -11.10
C SER A 440 -5.65 33.33 -9.66
N ARG A 441 -5.58 32.38 -8.71
CA ARG A 441 -5.73 32.61 -7.28
C ARG A 441 -4.38 32.60 -6.57
N SER A 442 -4.20 33.50 -5.62
CA SER A 442 -3.00 33.61 -4.81
C SER A 442 -3.30 33.33 -3.34
N GLY A 443 -2.29 32.88 -2.60
CA GLY A 443 -2.36 32.58 -1.16
C GLY A 443 -2.58 31.11 -0.90
N LEU A 444 -2.76 30.74 0.39
CA LEU A 444 -2.97 29.37 0.82
C LEU A 444 -4.33 28.83 0.35
N ALA A 445 -4.41 27.53 0.12
CA ALA A 445 -5.63 26.84 -0.26
C ALA A 445 -6.78 27.09 0.71
N ARG A 446 -7.97 27.24 0.17
CA ARG A 446 -9.21 27.22 0.96
C ARG A 446 -9.61 25.77 1.18
N ILE A 447 -9.60 25.31 2.43
CA ILE A 447 -9.88 23.91 2.77
C ILE A 447 -11.34 23.79 3.21
N HIS A 448 -12.12 23.06 2.41
CA HIS A 448 -13.54 22.76 2.61
C HIS A 448 -13.67 21.34 3.13
N TYR A 449 -14.04 21.16 4.37
CA TYR A 449 -14.08 19.87 5.04
C TYR A 449 -15.50 19.49 5.45
N THR A 450 -15.87 18.27 5.18
CA THR A 450 -17.09 17.64 5.65
C THR A 450 -16.78 16.29 6.26
N ASP A 451 -17.34 16.02 7.43
CA ASP A 451 -17.31 14.72 8.08
C ASP A 451 -18.65 14.02 7.86
N ILE A 452 -18.62 12.74 7.47
CA ILE A 452 -19.84 11.96 7.14
C ILE A 452 -20.73 11.73 8.39
N GLY A 453 -20.14 11.75 9.58
CA GLY A 453 -20.81 11.58 10.87
C GLY A 453 -20.47 10.30 11.63
N ASP A 454 -20.85 10.26 12.92
CA ASP A 454 -20.60 9.18 13.85
C ASP A 454 -21.58 8.00 13.65
N TYR A 455 -21.17 6.79 14.01
CA TYR A 455 -21.96 5.56 14.17
C TYR A 455 -22.66 5.03 12.90
N LEU A 456 -22.25 5.47 11.72
CA LEU A 456 -22.90 5.09 10.46
C LEU A 456 -22.44 3.71 9.99
N THR A 457 -23.37 2.91 9.52
CA THR A 457 -23.05 1.69 8.78
C THR A 457 -22.42 2.03 7.42
N ARG A 458 -21.88 1.03 6.72
CA ARG A 458 -21.40 1.21 5.34
C ARG A 458 -22.52 1.72 4.43
N GLU A 459 -23.68 1.09 4.54
CA GLU A 459 -24.87 1.39 3.75
C GLU A 459 -25.35 2.83 3.98
N ASP A 460 -25.37 3.29 5.26
CA ASP A 460 -25.74 4.68 5.60
C ASP A 460 -24.76 5.70 5.00
N LYS A 461 -23.45 5.41 5.04
CA LYS A 461 -22.43 6.28 4.44
C LYS A 461 -22.61 6.41 2.94
N LEU A 462 -22.82 5.29 2.25
CA LEU A 462 -23.05 5.26 0.81
C LEU A 462 -24.35 5.98 0.43
N ALA A 463 -25.44 5.74 1.17
CA ALA A 463 -26.71 6.40 0.95
C ALA A 463 -26.62 7.92 1.16
N LYS A 464 -25.92 8.40 2.20
CA LYS A 464 -25.68 9.83 2.40
C LYS A 464 -24.85 10.44 1.26
N THR A 465 -23.79 9.74 0.82
CA THR A 465 -22.95 10.20 -0.29
C THR A 465 -23.76 10.27 -1.58
N GLN A 466 -24.59 9.28 -1.86
CA GLN A 466 -25.49 9.25 -3.01
C GLN A 466 -26.53 10.36 -2.94
N ALA A 467 -27.13 10.63 -1.77
CA ALA A 467 -28.10 11.70 -1.59
C ALA A 467 -27.51 13.08 -1.81
N ALA A 468 -26.27 13.31 -1.35
CA ALA A 468 -25.53 14.56 -1.57
C ALA A 468 -25.13 14.76 -3.04
N GLN A 469 -24.92 13.71 -3.81
CA GLN A 469 -24.51 13.69 -5.20
C GLN A 469 -23.15 14.35 -5.51
N ARG A 470 -22.79 15.44 -4.80
CA ARG A 470 -21.61 16.28 -5.02
C ARG A 470 -21.27 17.11 -3.77
N PHE A 471 -20.12 17.77 -3.74
CA PHE A 471 -19.71 18.59 -2.59
C PHE A 471 -20.71 19.71 -2.26
N THR A 472 -21.31 20.35 -3.28
CA THR A 472 -22.30 21.43 -3.09
C THR A 472 -23.63 20.94 -2.48
N GLY A 473 -23.89 19.63 -2.53
CA GLY A 473 -25.09 19.02 -1.92
C GLY A 473 -24.87 18.51 -0.48
N LEU A 474 -23.68 18.67 0.10
CA LEU A 474 -23.41 18.30 1.48
C LEU A 474 -24.02 19.31 2.46
N GLU A 475 -24.69 18.82 3.51
CA GLU A 475 -25.43 19.64 4.47
C GLU A 475 -24.53 20.56 5.32
N SER A 476 -23.28 20.15 5.57
CA SER A 476 -22.36 20.92 6.41
C SER A 476 -20.95 20.90 5.84
N VAL A 477 -20.46 22.05 5.44
CA VAL A 477 -19.08 22.25 5.01
C VAL A 477 -18.40 23.19 6.00
N THR A 478 -17.36 22.71 6.66
CA THR A 478 -16.54 23.51 7.57
C THR A 478 -15.30 24.00 6.84
N ARG A 479 -14.99 25.28 6.95
CA ARG A 479 -13.73 25.81 6.44
C ARG A 479 -12.63 25.59 7.48
N ILE A 480 -11.61 24.83 7.12
CA ILE A 480 -10.43 24.61 7.97
C ILE A 480 -9.41 25.71 7.70
N THR A 481 -8.89 26.29 8.78
CA THR A 481 -7.66 27.10 8.75
C THR A 481 -6.56 26.28 9.42
N PRO A 482 -5.56 25.81 8.68
CA PRO A 482 -4.43 25.08 9.25
C PRO A 482 -3.68 25.94 10.27
N ASN A 483 -3.13 25.30 11.31
CA ASN A 483 -2.17 25.96 12.17
C ASN A 483 -0.77 26.02 11.52
N VAL A 484 0.18 26.67 12.17
CA VAL A 484 1.56 26.82 11.67
C VAL A 484 2.30 25.48 11.51
N SER A 485 1.84 24.43 12.17
CA SER A 485 2.38 23.07 12.06
C SER A 485 1.74 22.25 10.94
N GLY A 486 0.81 22.82 10.18
CA GLY A 486 0.09 22.12 9.13
C GLY A 486 -1.00 21.15 9.63
N ASP A 487 -1.45 21.28 10.88
CA ASP A 487 -2.55 20.45 11.36
C ASP A 487 -3.89 21.00 10.83
N TRP A 488 -4.69 20.11 10.23
CA TRP A 488 -6.05 20.42 9.76
C TRP A 488 -7.09 20.02 10.79
N LEU A 489 -7.05 18.76 11.22
CA LEU A 489 -7.89 18.18 12.26
C LEU A 489 -7.07 18.02 13.53
N ASN A 490 -7.73 17.94 14.69
CA ASN A 490 -7.07 17.70 15.98
C ASN A 490 -5.81 18.56 16.17
N GLN A 491 -5.94 19.87 15.85
CA GLN A 491 -4.82 20.81 15.90
C GLN A 491 -4.15 20.79 17.27
N ARG A 492 -2.82 20.65 17.27
CA ARG A 492 -2.05 20.74 18.51
C ARG A 492 -2.13 22.16 19.08
N ARG A 493 -2.04 22.25 20.39
CA ARG A 493 -2.09 23.54 21.08
C ARG A 493 -0.84 24.37 20.76
N ASP A 494 -0.99 25.68 20.60
CA ASP A 494 0.11 26.61 20.30
C ASP A 494 1.15 26.67 21.41
N ASP A 495 0.75 26.41 22.67
CA ASP A 495 1.62 26.39 23.84
C ASP A 495 2.43 25.09 23.98
N PHE A 496 2.24 24.09 23.09
CA PHE A 496 2.97 22.82 23.17
C PHE A 496 4.49 23.00 23.14
N GLY A 497 4.99 23.94 22.35
CA GLY A 497 6.41 24.26 22.25
C GLY A 497 7.02 24.92 23.51
N THR A 498 6.17 25.32 24.47
CA THR A 498 6.63 25.90 25.75
C THR A 498 6.87 24.85 26.83
N PHE A 499 6.41 23.61 26.62
CA PHE A 499 6.65 22.53 27.56
C PHE A 499 8.06 21.97 27.42
N ILE A 500 8.66 21.63 28.56
CA ILE A 500 9.94 20.91 28.58
C ILE A 500 9.70 19.51 28.02
N ALA A 501 10.53 19.08 27.07
CA ALA A 501 10.46 17.74 26.52
C ALA A 501 10.71 16.68 27.60
N ILE A 502 9.95 15.59 27.59
CA ILE A 502 10.18 14.49 28.52
C ILE A 502 11.55 13.82 28.29
N GLY A 503 11.99 13.74 27.03
CA GLY A 503 13.31 13.27 26.61
C GLY A 503 13.65 13.82 25.23
N ASP A 504 14.90 14.15 24.99
CA ASP A 504 15.40 14.67 23.72
C ASP A 504 16.68 13.98 23.29
N LYS A 505 16.85 13.72 21.99
CA LYS A 505 18.07 13.08 21.41
C LYS A 505 19.04 14.09 20.81
N SER A 506 18.60 15.33 20.61
CA SER A 506 19.39 16.37 20.00
C SER A 506 20.26 17.14 21.01
N GLY A 507 20.07 16.89 22.31
CA GLY A 507 20.74 17.59 23.40
C GLY A 507 20.02 18.86 23.88
N ALA A 508 18.77 19.07 23.44
CA ALA A 508 17.94 20.12 24.00
C ALA A 508 17.54 19.81 25.46
N PRO A 509 17.24 20.82 26.29
CA PRO A 509 16.81 20.60 27.66
C PRO A 509 15.60 19.67 27.72
N ALA A 510 15.70 18.60 28.50
CA ALA A 510 14.66 17.60 28.69
C ALA A 510 14.62 17.12 30.14
N VAL A 511 13.47 16.53 30.56
CA VAL A 511 13.32 16.02 31.91
C VAL A 511 14.24 14.82 32.14
N PHE A 512 14.37 13.90 31.18
CA PHE A 512 15.22 12.72 31.27
C PHE A 512 16.40 12.82 30.30
N HIS A 513 17.61 12.61 30.83
CA HIS A 513 18.84 12.60 30.06
C HIS A 513 18.94 11.38 29.13
N LEU A 514 18.42 10.22 29.57
CA LEU A 514 18.45 8.98 28.83
C LEU A 514 17.08 8.30 28.86
N TYR A 515 16.64 7.83 27.70
CA TYR A 515 15.45 7.00 27.55
C TYR A 515 15.65 5.95 26.46
N SER A 516 14.82 4.92 26.47
CA SER A 516 14.97 3.79 25.56
C SER A 516 13.62 3.29 25.05
N GLY A 517 13.59 2.81 23.82
CA GLY A 517 12.52 1.88 23.41
C GLY A 517 12.56 0.59 24.23
N GLY A 518 11.46 -0.15 24.27
CA GLY A 518 11.42 -1.50 24.84
C GLY A 518 12.21 -2.51 24.01
N LEU A 519 12.47 -3.67 24.57
CA LEU A 519 13.20 -4.77 23.93
C LEU A 519 12.41 -5.36 22.75
N LYS A 520 13.04 -5.46 21.59
CA LYS A 520 12.51 -6.16 20.41
C LYS A 520 13.34 -7.38 20.10
N THR A 521 12.75 -8.55 20.23
CA THR A 521 13.42 -9.81 19.92
C THR A 521 13.21 -10.28 18.50
N ASN A 522 12.03 -10.03 17.89
CA ASN A 522 11.52 -10.62 16.66
C ASN A 522 11.51 -12.15 16.65
N ARG A 523 11.64 -12.76 17.84
CA ARG A 523 11.62 -14.19 18.07
C ARG A 523 11.16 -14.52 19.48
N ASP A 524 10.11 -13.85 19.97
CA ASP A 524 9.60 -13.97 21.32
C ASP A 524 9.47 -15.43 21.81
N PRO A 525 8.94 -16.39 21.03
CA PRO A 525 8.84 -17.80 21.48
C PRO A 525 10.19 -18.46 21.81
N TRP A 526 11.30 -17.89 21.36
CA TRP A 526 12.65 -18.38 21.65
C TRP A 526 13.30 -17.61 22.79
N CYS A 527 13.12 -16.30 22.82
CA CYS A 527 13.81 -15.40 23.75
C CYS A 527 13.07 -15.16 25.05
N TYR A 528 11.79 -15.50 25.17
CA TYR A 528 10.97 -15.36 26.37
C TYR A 528 10.48 -16.73 26.88
N ASN A 529 10.50 -16.95 28.19
CA ASN A 529 9.88 -18.11 28.82
C ASN A 529 9.68 -17.89 30.31
N PHE A 530 8.62 -18.46 30.91
CA PHE A 530 8.41 -18.46 32.36
C PHE A 530 9.47 -19.30 33.10
N SER A 531 10.01 -20.34 32.46
CA SER A 531 11.04 -21.20 32.98
C SER A 531 12.43 -20.82 32.48
N ILE A 532 13.34 -20.47 33.37
CA ILE A 532 14.76 -20.22 33.02
C ILE A 532 15.39 -21.43 32.32
N ALA A 533 15.10 -22.65 32.83
CA ALA A 533 15.64 -23.87 32.24
C ALA A 533 15.15 -24.08 30.79
N ALA A 534 13.85 -23.81 30.51
CA ALA A 534 13.32 -23.92 29.17
C ALA A 534 13.89 -22.82 28.26
N LEU A 535 14.03 -21.57 28.73
CA LEU A 535 14.68 -20.47 28.02
C LEU A 535 16.12 -20.83 27.66
N THR A 536 16.91 -21.29 28.64
CA THR A 536 18.30 -21.72 28.43
C THR A 536 18.40 -22.81 27.37
N ASN A 537 17.54 -23.83 27.42
CA ASN A 537 17.54 -24.93 26.45
C ASN A 537 17.21 -24.41 25.02
N SER A 538 16.21 -23.55 24.89
CA SER A 538 15.84 -22.95 23.59
C SER A 538 16.99 -22.13 23.04
N MET A 539 17.62 -21.27 23.83
CA MET A 539 18.71 -20.43 23.38
C MET A 539 19.99 -21.21 23.07
N ARG A 540 20.31 -22.24 23.84
CA ARG A 540 21.43 -23.16 23.52
C ARG A 540 21.20 -23.91 22.21
N LEU A 541 19.96 -24.35 21.94
CA LEU A 541 19.60 -24.98 20.66
C LEU A 541 19.74 -24.00 19.49
N LEU A 542 19.23 -22.79 19.63
CA LEU A 542 19.33 -21.75 18.61
C LEU A 542 20.78 -21.40 18.30
N ILE A 543 21.60 -21.13 19.33
CA ILE A 543 23.00 -20.76 19.18
C ILE A 543 23.81 -21.95 18.63
N GLY A 544 23.54 -23.18 19.11
CA GLY A 544 24.17 -24.38 18.57
C GLY A 544 23.89 -24.61 17.11
N THR A 545 22.64 -24.40 16.66
CA THR A 545 22.26 -24.49 15.23
C THR A 545 22.94 -23.39 14.41
N TYR A 546 22.99 -22.17 14.91
CA TYR A 546 23.71 -21.07 14.27
C TYR A 546 25.20 -21.38 14.09
N GLU A 547 25.88 -21.87 15.14
CA GLU A 547 27.29 -22.23 15.13
C GLU A 547 27.59 -23.40 14.21
N ASP A 548 26.67 -24.36 14.10
CA ASP A 548 26.77 -25.46 13.14
C ASP A 548 26.72 -24.93 11.70
N ASP A 549 25.75 -24.06 11.38
CA ASP A 549 25.64 -23.42 10.07
C ASP A 549 26.91 -22.59 9.77
N ARG A 550 27.39 -21.80 10.73
CA ARG A 550 28.62 -21.02 10.59
C ARG A 550 29.85 -21.88 10.32
N LYS A 551 30.05 -22.93 11.08
CA LYS A 551 31.21 -23.86 10.92
C LYS A 551 31.20 -24.57 9.57
N HIS A 552 30.03 -24.79 8.98
CA HIS A 552 29.88 -25.34 7.63
C HIS A 552 29.93 -24.26 6.53
N GLY A 553 30.27 -23.01 6.84
CA GLY A 553 30.36 -21.93 5.88
C GLY A 553 29.05 -21.54 5.22
N ARG A 554 27.90 -21.82 5.85
CA ARG A 554 26.60 -21.45 5.34
C ARG A 554 26.41 -19.93 5.36
N THR A 555 25.54 -19.46 4.48
CA THR A 555 25.14 -18.04 4.35
C THR A 555 23.64 -17.91 4.55
N SER A 556 23.11 -16.70 4.51
CA SER A 556 21.67 -16.46 4.60
C SER A 556 20.84 -17.22 3.57
N ARG A 557 21.43 -17.59 2.41
CA ARG A 557 20.79 -18.37 1.34
C ARG A 557 20.80 -19.89 1.59
N THR A 558 21.73 -20.38 2.38
CA THR A 558 21.95 -21.83 2.62
C THR A 558 21.78 -22.21 4.09
N ALA A 559 21.33 -21.27 4.92
CA ALA A 559 21.07 -21.44 6.34
C ALA A 559 19.99 -22.50 6.61
N THR A 560 20.05 -23.12 7.77
CA THR A 560 19.04 -24.08 8.25
C THR A 560 17.66 -23.43 8.28
N THR A 561 16.67 -24.01 7.60
CA THR A 561 15.29 -23.49 7.50
C THR A 561 14.29 -24.13 8.47
N ASP A 562 14.70 -25.13 9.28
CA ASP A 562 13.82 -25.80 10.25
C ASP A 562 13.49 -24.85 11.41
N PRO A 563 12.23 -24.35 11.52
CA PRO A 563 11.83 -23.41 12.57
C PRO A 563 11.83 -24.00 13.98
N ARG A 564 11.97 -25.32 14.12
CA ARG A 564 12.11 -25.99 15.42
C ARG A 564 13.53 -25.94 15.95
N LYS A 565 14.52 -25.58 15.12
CA LYS A 565 15.94 -25.54 15.48
C LYS A 565 16.45 -24.12 15.65
N ILE A 566 15.93 -23.18 14.85
CA ILE A 566 16.39 -21.80 14.83
C ILE A 566 15.28 -20.86 14.33
N SER A 567 15.29 -19.63 14.83
CA SER A 567 14.51 -18.52 14.31
C SER A 567 15.46 -17.41 13.87
N TRP A 568 15.47 -17.11 12.59
CA TRP A 568 16.33 -16.07 12.02
C TRP A 568 15.71 -14.68 12.14
N ASN A 569 16.55 -13.69 12.34
CA ASN A 569 16.26 -12.28 12.09
C ASN A 569 17.36 -11.67 11.21
N ARG A 570 17.17 -10.45 10.76
CA ARG A 570 18.12 -9.73 9.89
C ARG A 570 19.54 -9.63 10.50
N GLY A 571 19.63 -9.39 11.80
CA GLY A 571 20.91 -9.30 12.52
C GLY A 571 21.69 -10.60 12.48
N LEU A 572 21.03 -11.69 12.86
CA LEU A 572 21.65 -13.01 12.92
C LEU A 572 22.03 -13.55 11.53
N LEU A 573 21.20 -13.29 10.50
CA LEU A 573 21.55 -13.61 9.11
C LEU A 573 22.75 -12.80 8.61
N SER A 574 22.83 -11.51 8.95
CA SER A 574 23.98 -10.66 8.65
C SER A 574 25.26 -11.18 9.33
N ASP A 575 25.14 -11.61 10.57
CA ASP A 575 26.27 -12.18 11.32
C ASP A 575 26.72 -13.53 10.73
N LEU A 576 25.79 -14.37 10.29
CA LEU A 576 26.11 -15.61 9.59
C LEU A 576 26.86 -15.33 8.27
N ASN A 577 26.40 -14.36 7.47
CA ASN A 577 27.10 -13.95 6.24
C ASN A 577 28.54 -13.45 6.52
N ARG A 578 28.74 -12.83 7.67
CA ARG A 578 30.05 -12.33 8.13
C ARG A 578 30.85 -13.36 8.94
N GLN A 579 30.32 -14.58 9.09
CA GLN A 579 30.93 -15.69 9.85
C GLN A 579 31.29 -15.32 11.30
N ARG A 580 30.50 -14.46 11.95
CA ARG A 580 30.73 -14.03 13.34
C ARG A 580 30.36 -15.12 14.32
N PRO A 581 31.24 -15.51 15.29
CA PRO A 581 30.90 -16.53 16.28
C PRO A 581 29.85 -16.03 17.27
N ARG A 582 29.03 -16.95 17.78
CA ARG A 582 28.07 -16.72 18.86
C ARG A 582 28.25 -17.75 19.95
N VAL A 583 28.32 -17.31 21.18
CA VAL A 583 28.53 -18.15 22.35
C VAL A 583 27.36 -17.90 23.30
N PHE A 584 26.87 -18.95 23.93
CA PHE A 584 25.83 -18.82 24.94
C PHE A 584 26.40 -18.10 26.18
N ASN A 585 25.66 -17.11 26.66
CA ASN A 585 26.00 -16.31 27.82
C ASN A 585 25.03 -16.68 28.97
N ASP A 586 25.54 -17.28 30.04
CA ASP A 586 24.74 -17.68 31.20
C ASP A 586 24.15 -16.45 31.93
N ASP A 587 24.83 -15.28 31.85
CA ASP A 587 24.40 -14.05 32.52
C ASP A 587 23.39 -13.23 31.68
N ALA A 588 22.98 -13.69 30.50
CA ALA A 588 22.05 -12.98 29.64
C ALA A 588 20.57 -13.11 30.06
N ALA A 589 20.24 -14.04 30.96
CA ALA A 589 18.87 -14.16 31.43
C ALA A 589 18.50 -13.00 32.36
N ARG A 590 17.38 -12.32 32.04
CA ARG A 590 16.82 -11.20 32.81
C ARG A 590 15.34 -11.42 33.06
N VAL A 591 14.82 -10.80 34.12
CA VAL A 591 13.37 -10.64 34.28
C VAL A 591 12.90 -9.49 33.41
N ALA A 592 11.83 -9.70 32.66
CA ALA A 592 11.21 -8.71 31.82
C ALA A 592 9.71 -8.57 32.09
N THR A 593 9.19 -7.36 31.94
CA THR A 593 7.76 -7.12 31.85
C THR A 593 7.35 -7.31 30.40
N TYR A 594 6.80 -8.50 30.11
CA TYR A 594 6.32 -8.90 28.80
C TYR A 594 4.85 -8.58 28.66
N ARG A 595 4.52 -7.56 27.85
CA ARG A 595 3.20 -6.92 27.86
C ARG A 595 2.90 -6.27 29.25
N PRO A 596 1.81 -5.53 29.45
CA PRO A 596 1.69 -4.69 30.66
C PRO A 596 1.63 -5.46 31.99
N PHE A 597 1.16 -6.71 31.98
CA PHE A 597 0.81 -7.43 33.23
C PHE A 597 1.43 -8.82 33.34
N THR A 598 2.41 -9.15 32.48
CA THR A 598 3.06 -10.47 32.50
C THR A 598 4.55 -10.31 32.76
N ARG A 599 5.09 -11.08 33.71
CA ARG A 599 6.52 -11.18 33.98
C ARG A 599 7.04 -12.51 33.43
N GLU A 600 8.09 -12.44 32.61
CA GLU A 600 8.79 -13.62 32.07
C GLU A 600 10.29 -13.41 32.11
N ASN A 601 11.05 -14.52 32.04
CA ASN A 601 12.47 -14.43 31.80
C ASN A 601 12.74 -14.18 30.32
N VAL A 602 13.70 -13.31 30.03
CA VAL A 602 14.14 -13.00 28.65
C VAL A 602 15.64 -13.20 28.51
N TYR A 603 16.07 -13.69 27.38
CA TYR A 603 17.49 -13.75 27.02
C TYR A 603 17.89 -12.40 26.41
N PHE A 604 18.55 -11.56 27.21
CA PHE A 604 18.89 -10.19 26.89
C PHE A 604 20.34 -10.07 26.43
N GLU A 605 20.54 -10.12 25.12
CA GLU A 605 21.85 -9.96 24.49
C GLU A 605 21.69 -9.30 23.12
N ARG A 606 22.42 -8.20 22.88
CA ARG A 606 22.33 -7.38 21.67
C ARG A 606 22.49 -8.18 20.37
N ALA A 607 23.36 -9.17 20.37
CA ALA A 607 23.62 -9.99 19.18
C ALA A 607 22.46 -10.92 18.82
N LEU A 608 21.64 -11.28 19.79
CA LEU A 608 20.55 -12.26 19.66
C LEU A 608 19.15 -11.63 19.72
N ASN A 609 19.05 -10.34 20.04
CA ASN A 609 17.81 -9.56 19.99
C ASN A 609 17.83 -8.64 18.78
N ASP A 610 16.67 -8.34 18.19
CA ASP A 610 16.58 -7.51 16.98
C ASP A 610 16.93 -6.05 17.28
N MET A 611 16.38 -5.48 18.37
CA MET A 611 16.70 -4.13 18.85
C MET A 611 16.71 -4.10 20.38
N VAL A 612 17.83 -3.64 20.93
CA VAL A 612 18.07 -3.47 22.37
C VAL A 612 17.99 -1.99 22.75
N TYR A 613 18.14 -1.09 21.78
CA TYR A 613 18.19 0.37 21.97
C TYR A 613 19.23 0.76 23.02
N ARG A 614 18.84 1.53 24.04
CA ARG A 614 19.67 1.97 25.17
C ARG A 614 19.37 1.22 26.49
N LEU A 615 18.72 0.04 26.39
CA LEU A 615 18.35 -0.74 27.58
C LEU A 615 19.58 -1.27 28.33
N GLU A 616 20.72 -1.48 27.68
CA GLU A 616 21.96 -1.90 28.34
C GLU A 616 22.51 -0.84 29.31
N ASP A 617 22.27 0.44 29.02
CA ASP A 617 22.65 1.55 29.90
C ASP A 617 21.72 1.70 31.11
N LEU A 618 20.53 1.10 31.04
CA LEU A 618 19.49 1.15 32.08
C LEU A 618 19.44 -0.15 32.89
N PHE A 619 19.85 -1.27 32.29
CA PHE A 619 19.84 -2.64 32.90
C PHE A 619 21.16 -3.35 32.59
N PRO A 620 22.31 -2.86 33.07
CA PRO A 620 23.60 -3.39 32.65
C PRO A 620 23.94 -4.76 33.24
N SER A 621 23.42 -5.12 34.46
CA SER A 621 23.60 -6.41 35.07
C SER A 621 22.28 -7.00 35.58
N GLN A 622 22.31 -8.24 36.11
CA GLN A 622 21.10 -8.91 36.65
C GLN A 622 20.59 -8.22 37.93
N ASP A 623 21.51 -7.68 38.72
CA ASP A 623 21.20 -7.12 40.05
C ASP A 623 20.87 -5.63 40.02
N LEU A 624 21.03 -4.97 38.83
CA LEU A 624 20.75 -3.56 38.66
C LEU A 624 19.40 -3.34 38.02
N HIS A 625 18.50 -2.73 38.77
CA HIS A 625 17.13 -2.46 38.38
C HIS A 625 16.92 -0.98 38.07
N ALA A 626 16.25 -0.68 36.98
CA ALA A 626 15.83 0.70 36.63
C ALA A 626 14.31 0.84 36.80
N VAL A 627 13.90 1.49 37.89
CA VAL A 627 12.50 1.85 38.05
C VAL A 627 12.19 3.07 37.22
N GLY A 628 11.13 3.01 36.44
CA GLY A 628 10.71 4.09 35.58
C GLY A 628 9.29 3.92 35.10
N PHE A 629 8.92 4.63 34.07
CA PHE A 629 7.63 4.45 33.44
C PHE A 629 7.76 4.25 31.94
N TYR A 630 6.87 3.46 31.40
CA TYR A 630 6.72 3.22 29.98
C TYR A 630 5.49 3.99 29.49
N CYS A 631 5.66 4.87 28.49
CA CYS A 631 4.57 5.60 27.88
C CYS A 631 4.52 5.41 26.38
N LEU A 632 3.35 5.59 25.80
CA LEU A 632 3.17 5.52 24.35
C LEU A 632 3.89 6.68 23.66
N ASN A 633 4.38 6.43 22.44
CA ASN A 633 4.94 7.45 21.58
C ASN A 633 3.86 8.45 21.11
N PRO A 634 4.24 9.70 20.84
CA PRO A 634 3.38 10.62 20.09
C PRO A 634 2.93 10.01 18.77
N GLY A 635 1.67 10.18 18.42
CA GLY A 635 1.08 9.62 17.20
C GLY A 635 0.64 8.16 17.29
N ALA A 636 0.67 7.56 18.50
CA ALA A 636 0.02 6.27 18.72
C ALA A 636 -1.50 6.38 18.46
N ASP A 637 -2.08 5.33 17.90
CA ASP A 637 -3.53 5.23 17.65
C ASP A 637 -4.35 4.89 18.90
N LYS A 638 -3.71 4.82 20.06
CA LYS A 638 -4.31 4.55 21.36
C LYS A 638 -4.30 5.78 22.26
N PRO A 639 -5.23 5.88 23.21
CA PRO A 639 -5.22 6.92 24.24
C PRO A 639 -3.88 6.92 24.97
N PHE A 640 -3.45 8.10 25.44
CA PHE A 640 -2.27 8.23 26.29
C PHE A 640 -2.31 7.20 27.42
N SER A 641 -1.23 6.45 27.55
CA SER A 641 -1.09 5.41 28.56
C SER A 641 0.31 5.46 29.14
N LEU A 642 0.38 5.34 30.45
CA LEU A 642 1.62 5.34 31.22
C LEU A 642 1.52 4.27 32.31
N LEU A 643 2.56 3.46 32.45
CA LEU A 643 2.65 2.43 33.48
C LEU A 643 4.05 2.37 34.09
N THR A 644 4.14 2.25 35.41
CA THR A 644 5.41 2.06 36.10
C THR A 644 5.95 0.66 35.86
N VAL A 645 7.24 0.57 35.55
CA VAL A 645 7.95 -0.65 35.22
C VAL A 645 9.27 -0.68 35.98
N ALA A 646 9.64 -1.84 36.55
CA ALA A 646 10.88 -2.04 37.26
C ALA A 646 11.81 -3.07 36.60
N ASP A 647 11.30 -3.82 35.62
CA ASP A 647 12.02 -4.85 34.87
C ASP A 647 12.19 -4.41 33.42
N LEU A 648 12.95 -5.14 32.61
CA LEU A 648 13.12 -4.89 31.19
C LEU A 648 11.78 -4.80 30.45
N PRO A 649 11.40 -3.66 29.86
CA PRO A 649 10.14 -3.55 29.14
C PRO A 649 10.24 -4.13 27.73
N ASP A 650 9.21 -4.85 27.30
CA ASP A 650 9.00 -5.26 25.90
C ASP A 650 8.62 -4.06 25.02
N LEU A 651 9.07 -4.04 23.76
CA LEU A 651 8.74 -2.97 22.82
C LEU A 651 7.23 -2.86 22.55
N ALA A 652 6.57 -3.97 22.40
CA ALA A 652 5.13 -4.05 22.17
C ALA A 652 4.31 -4.02 23.47
N PHE A 653 4.78 -3.29 24.47
CA PHE A 653 4.20 -3.22 25.82
C PHE A 653 2.69 -2.91 25.80
N TYR A 654 2.25 -2.01 24.92
CA TYR A 654 0.85 -1.68 24.70
C TYR A 654 0.28 -2.29 23.39
N GLY A 655 0.82 -3.43 22.94
CA GLY A 655 0.42 -4.09 21.70
C GLY A 655 1.25 -3.66 20.50
N SER A 656 0.62 -3.33 19.37
CA SER A 656 1.34 -2.95 18.13
C SER A 656 2.03 -1.58 18.20
N ASN A 657 1.67 -0.75 19.19
CA ASN A 657 2.25 0.59 19.35
C ASN A 657 3.52 0.54 20.18
N ALA A 658 4.61 1.05 19.61
CA ALA A 658 5.84 1.26 20.34
C ALA A 658 5.71 2.38 21.34
N GLY A 659 6.43 2.27 22.47
CA GLY A 659 6.53 3.30 23.49
C GLY A 659 7.97 3.55 23.88
N GLN A 660 8.15 4.40 24.89
CA GLN A 660 9.44 4.74 25.45
C GLN A 660 9.45 4.48 26.96
N PHE A 661 10.58 3.99 27.43
CA PHE A 661 10.86 3.78 28.85
C PHE A 661 11.74 4.92 29.36
N PHE A 662 11.30 5.57 30.42
CA PHE A 662 11.96 6.65 31.12
C PHE A 662 12.27 6.18 32.53
N ALA A 663 13.55 5.87 32.78
CA ALA A 663 14.00 5.35 34.05
C ALA A 663 14.43 6.49 34.97
N ARG A 664 14.19 6.33 36.28
CA ARG A 664 14.68 7.23 37.32
C ARG A 664 16.21 7.27 37.35
N TRP A 665 16.85 6.10 37.15
CA TRP A 665 18.28 5.94 37.22
C TRP A 665 18.86 5.45 35.93
N ARG A 666 20.09 5.84 35.61
CA ARG A 666 20.96 5.26 34.58
C ARG A 666 22.25 4.79 35.23
N TYR A 667 23.00 3.98 34.53
CA TYR A 667 24.22 3.38 35.05
C TYR A 667 25.40 3.67 34.13
N GLU A 668 26.55 4.05 34.74
CA GLU A 668 27.80 4.24 34.01
C GLU A 668 28.83 3.25 34.53
N LYS A 669 29.55 2.61 33.60
CA LYS A 669 30.62 1.66 33.96
C LYS A 669 31.78 2.44 34.57
N VAL A 670 32.23 2.00 35.75
CA VAL A 670 33.42 2.54 36.39
C VAL A 670 34.64 1.86 35.78
N GLU A 671 35.40 2.55 34.96
CA GLU A 671 36.69 2.02 34.51
C GLU A 671 37.67 2.05 35.68
N ALA A 672 38.28 0.89 36.03
CA ALA A 672 39.37 0.83 36.98
C ALA A 672 40.58 1.45 36.32
N GLU A 673 40.83 2.73 36.57
CA GLU A 673 42.06 3.39 36.15
C GLU A 673 43.23 2.69 36.86
N ALA A 674 44.10 2.03 36.09
CA ALA A 674 45.35 1.51 36.55
C ALA A 674 46.29 2.69 36.89
N GLY A 675 46.30 3.11 38.14
CA GLY A 675 47.45 3.76 38.74
C GLY A 675 47.61 5.24 38.56
N MET A 676 46.55 6.07 38.62
CA MET A 676 46.72 7.50 38.82
C MET A 676 45.76 8.06 39.85
N LEU A 677 46.31 8.52 40.97
CA LEU A 677 45.62 9.37 41.95
C LEU A 677 45.32 10.72 41.26
N SER A 678 44.14 10.87 40.68
CA SER A 678 43.66 12.18 40.28
C SER A 678 42.99 12.89 41.46
N LEU A 679 43.69 13.91 41.95
CA LEU A 679 43.29 14.80 43.03
C LEU A 679 42.49 15.99 42.49
N ASP A 680 41.55 15.86 41.60
CA ASP A 680 40.67 16.97 41.22
C ASP A 680 39.47 16.57 40.40
N THR A 681 38.52 15.92 41.05
CA THR A 681 37.09 16.06 40.68
C THR A 681 36.29 15.93 41.96
N ALA A 682 35.48 16.94 42.27
CA ALA A 682 34.50 16.85 43.33
C ALA A 682 33.46 15.82 42.92
N TYR A 683 33.71 14.55 43.23
CA TYR A 683 32.76 13.46 43.08
C TYR A 683 31.85 13.49 44.30
N ASP A 684 30.56 13.36 44.03
CA ASP A 684 29.57 13.00 45.04
C ASP A 684 29.97 11.61 45.61
N ASP A 685 30.64 11.60 46.77
CA ASP A 685 31.31 10.44 47.37
C ASP A 685 30.30 9.35 47.83
N ASP A 686 28.97 9.61 47.73
CA ASP A 686 27.90 8.73 48.20
C ASP A 686 27.26 7.85 47.10
N ALA A 687 27.74 7.88 45.84
CA ALA A 687 27.15 7.07 44.78
C ALA A 687 27.61 5.60 44.92
N GLU A 688 26.70 4.72 45.33
CA GLU A 688 26.90 3.29 45.45
C GLU A 688 27.36 2.66 44.11
N VAL A 689 28.53 2.01 44.09
CA VAL A 689 29.04 1.22 42.94
C VAL A 689 28.64 -0.24 43.15
N ILE A 690 27.81 -0.77 42.27
CA ILE A 690 27.34 -2.17 42.28
C ILE A 690 27.79 -2.82 40.96
N ASP A 691 28.42 -3.98 41.04
CA ASP A 691 28.89 -4.76 39.87
C ASP A 691 29.79 -3.98 38.91
N GLY A 692 30.54 -2.99 39.42
CA GLY A 692 31.38 -2.12 38.56
C GLY A 692 30.62 -1.01 37.85
N TYR A 693 29.39 -0.70 38.23
CA TYR A 693 28.58 0.37 37.70
C TYR A 693 28.20 1.38 38.79
N ARG A 694 28.28 2.65 38.44
CA ARG A 694 27.82 3.75 39.29
C ARG A 694 26.39 4.11 38.86
N ARG A 695 25.51 4.21 39.85
CA ARG A 695 24.13 4.68 39.67
C ARG A 695 24.10 6.20 39.60
N ILE A 696 23.49 6.77 38.56
CA ILE A 696 23.40 8.22 38.33
C ILE A 696 21.92 8.62 38.16
N ASP A 697 21.54 9.77 38.71
CA ASP A 697 20.23 10.36 38.47
C ASP A 697 20.04 10.63 36.97
N ASN A 698 18.89 10.30 36.46
CA ASN A 698 18.56 10.41 35.03
C ASN A 698 17.58 11.55 34.75
N ILE A 699 17.22 12.35 35.77
CA ILE A 699 16.31 13.49 35.67
C ILE A 699 17.10 14.79 35.72
#